data_2bd4de61a4be0364a29c9f9e700ac320
#
_entry.id   2bd4de61a4be0364a29c9f9e700ac320
#
_cell.length_a   1.000
_cell.length_b   1.000
_cell.length_c   1.000
_cell.angle_alpha   90.00
_cell.angle_beta   90.00
_cell.angle_gamma   90.00
#
_symmetry.space_group_name_H-M   'P 1'
#
loop_
_entity.id
_entity.type
_entity.pdbx_description
1 polymer ?
#
loop_
_entity_poly.entity_id
_entity_poly.type
_entity_poly.pdbx_seq_one_letter_code
_entity_poly.pdbx_strand_id
1 'polypeptide(L)'
;MKLSDAIDGWLAERPMTLRELAERAVATGLLVDELDDEGFGPVDEVEDVISRSDAYWTRGDESSDGEVVLTRTFLETGMTLTHRVTEEEAVAGAVAEMPDLSVVLFDRRDGLLLDDASGRVVADDSDPRSPSIVGPEGWIERVQPGDLLAFTRTDGVLSVEVVDEAELGDGAAEIDALRGAAANWIGAGRGEEETPVVMEAMARDASLFRRPVPPLGELLDAAGYERRGHEWGRADEPWRTRQERAAGRDEEVRRRYGLEGCCDRAYARVDAAWRLYLRAEPVDGAALADDLGHGMVAPAFAHVHEDVATLVAEFADELAGTTSGRHAAPAVALAGLGRLRAGDPEGAVARLDAAVAAAPDLEGAAATLAVLEMDRGNVSRARSLVAGADVELGVVELVEDEQRRRAALVPSAGRNDPCPCGSGRKFKKCCGAGGGAAAVSGLAARVPLVLQRLGHFALGPDGHPVRVGLALSASDGHDDVLGAMERFLFDPFLVDVALHEGGLGDAYLAQRGVLLEADEVALIEVMLVEPRRVWEIVEVVVDESLTLRDTGSGDVVVVRERAGTRGREVGELLLARVAEVAGGRMMFGVPVVVPLRERERVLAVLDEWVDADGLASWFGSLFLPPRLQTREGEELVLRLTVCELVGDVASEVVEAALDDAFERAGEEPFWREMATVDGGDRIVRGTVRMEEGVLVVESTSVERQERILATLDGVFDYVVVEDEEADLRDAPPDRDVSPGPAWDELPAEVQEVVAAQMAEYEERWVDEPVPALGGLTPREALDDPTRREDLIALLREMRAMRPPDGAVGMSADRIEGLLGIDE
;
A
#
# COMPACT_ATOMS: atom_id res chain seq x y z
N MET A 1 28.78 -19.09 11.97
CA MET A 1 27.69 -19.86 11.32
C MET A 1 26.67 -18.83 10.86
N LYS A 2 26.25 -18.85 9.63
CA LYS A 2 25.22 -17.95 9.15
C LYS A 2 23.86 -18.39 9.72
N LEU A 3 22.91 -17.48 9.83
CA LEU A 3 21.57 -17.79 10.33
C LEU A 3 20.90 -18.87 9.46
N SER A 4 20.98 -18.75 8.12
CA SER A 4 20.47 -19.76 7.18
C SER A 4 21.06 -21.17 7.43
N ASP A 5 22.37 -21.28 7.62
CA ASP A 5 23.01 -22.58 7.90
C ASP A 5 22.50 -23.22 9.21
N ALA A 6 22.20 -22.39 10.20
CA ALA A 6 21.66 -22.84 11.48
C ALA A 6 20.20 -23.29 11.35
N ILE A 7 19.38 -22.52 10.64
CA ILE A 7 17.98 -22.86 10.34
C ILE A 7 17.90 -24.19 9.59
N ASP A 8 18.72 -24.39 8.57
CA ASP A 8 18.83 -25.65 7.84
C ASP A 8 19.11 -26.84 8.76
N GLY A 9 20.07 -26.68 9.69
CA GLY A 9 20.39 -27.68 10.67
C GLY A 9 19.22 -28.00 11.63
N TRP A 10 18.50 -26.99 12.06
CA TRP A 10 17.39 -27.17 13.00
C TRP A 10 16.17 -27.78 12.34
N LEU A 11 15.81 -27.33 11.13
CA LEU A 11 14.70 -27.88 10.35
C LEU A 11 14.98 -29.30 9.85
N ALA A 12 16.24 -29.69 9.74
CA ALA A 12 16.62 -31.10 9.48
C ALA A 12 16.26 -32.02 10.66
N GLU A 13 16.17 -31.49 11.89
CA GLU A 13 15.75 -32.25 13.08
C GLU A 13 14.25 -32.46 13.15
N ARG A 14 13.46 -31.37 12.92
CA ARG A 14 12.00 -31.34 12.89
C ARG A 14 11.47 -30.03 12.30
N PRO A 15 10.21 -30.00 11.83
CA PRO A 15 9.53 -28.74 11.55
C PRO A 15 9.48 -27.83 12.79
N MET A 16 9.55 -26.52 12.57
CA MET A 16 9.47 -25.50 13.62
C MET A 16 8.65 -24.29 13.13
N THR A 17 7.98 -23.61 14.06
CA THR A 17 7.36 -22.31 13.74
C THR A 17 8.43 -21.22 13.58
N LEU A 18 8.07 -20.11 12.91
CA LEU A 18 8.96 -18.94 12.82
C LEU A 18 9.41 -18.49 14.21
N ARG A 19 8.47 -18.47 15.17
CA ARG A 19 8.74 -18.14 16.58
C ARG A 19 9.73 -19.09 17.24
N GLU A 20 9.57 -20.39 17.08
CA GLU A 20 10.51 -21.39 17.63
C GLU A 20 11.91 -21.24 17.02
N LEU A 21 12.01 -20.93 15.73
CA LEU A 21 13.27 -20.67 15.04
C LEU A 21 13.95 -19.40 15.59
N ALA A 22 13.18 -18.32 15.78
CA ALA A 22 13.66 -17.08 16.35
C ALA A 22 14.14 -17.26 17.80
N GLU A 23 13.36 -17.90 18.67
CA GLU A 23 13.76 -18.23 20.03
C GLU A 23 15.05 -19.04 20.08
N ARG A 24 15.21 -19.97 19.14
CA ARG A 24 16.42 -20.81 19.05
C ARG A 24 17.63 -20.03 18.53
N ALA A 25 17.41 -19.07 17.61
CA ALA A 25 18.44 -18.18 17.11
C ALA A 25 18.96 -17.23 18.21
N VAL A 26 18.08 -16.71 19.03
CA VAL A 26 18.42 -15.90 20.22
C VAL A 26 19.17 -16.76 21.24
N ALA A 27 18.66 -17.94 21.58
CA ALA A 27 19.28 -18.85 22.55
C ALA A 27 20.70 -19.28 22.14
N THR A 28 21.01 -19.34 20.84
CA THR A 28 22.33 -19.67 20.31
C THR A 28 23.22 -18.45 20.07
N GLY A 29 22.72 -17.25 20.32
CA GLY A 29 23.45 -15.98 20.15
C GLY A 29 23.68 -15.60 18.69
N LEU A 30 22.85 -16.08 17.77
CA LEU A 30 22.85 -15.70 16.35
C LEU A 30 22.02 -14.44 16.13
N LEU A 31 20.98 -14.24 16.94
CA LEU A 31 20.15 -13.03 16.97
C LEU A 31 20.12 -12.47 18.41
N VAL A 32 19.77 -11.21 18.55
CA VAL A 32 19.59 -10.53 19.83
C VAL A 32 18.12 -10.50 20.17
N ASP A 33 17.73 -10.70 21.44
CA ASP A 33 16.34 -10.66 21.92
C ASP A 33 15.95 -9.21 22.25
N GLU A 34 16.13 -8.34 21.28
CA GLU A 34 15.73 -6.92 21.33
C GLU A 34 15.19 -6.61 19.95
N LEU A 35 14.23 -5.72 19.86
CA LEU A 35 13.84 -5.12 18.59
C LEU A 35 15.03 -4.29 18.10
N ASP A 36 15.35 -4.37 16.83
CA ASP A 36 16.32 -3.46 16.25
C ASP A 36 15.77 -2.03 16.21
N ASP A 37 16.58 -1.08 15.72
CA ASP A 37 16.20 0.33 15.63
C ASP A 37 14.99 0.56 14.68
N GLU A 38 14.62 -0.45 13.88
CA GLU A 38 13.52 -0.46 12.91
C GLU A 38 12.26 -1.19 13.43
N GLY A 39 12.30 -1.68 14.67
CA GLY A 39 11.21 -2.41 15.30
C GLY A 39 11.12 -3.88 14.89
N PHE A 40 12.02 -4.38 14.02
CA PHE A 40 12.10 -5.79 13.64
C PHE A 40 12.72 -6.61 14.77
N GLY A 41 12.04 -7.69 15.09
CA GLY A 41 12.50 -8.63 16.08
C GLY A 41 13.12 -9.89 15.44
N PRO A 42 13.58 -10.82 16.29
CA PRO A 42 14.14 -12.07 15.83
C PRO A 42 13.22 -12.90 14.94
N VAL A 43 11.91 -12.72 15.02
CA VAL A 43 10.92 -13.42 14.17
C VAL A 43 11.01 -12.88 12.75
N ASP A 44 11.05 -11.55 12.59
CA ASP A 44 11.10 -10.88 11.29
C ASP A 44 12.39 -11.20 10.54
N GLU A 45 13.52 -11.23 11.24
CA GLU A 45 14.81 -11.63 10.66
C GLU A 45 14.83 -13.10 10.18
N VAL A 46 14.14 -13.99 10.89
CA VAL A 46 13.99 -15.39 10.47
C VAL A 46 13.05 -15.47 9.28
N GLU A 47 11.94 -14.74 9.28
CA GLU A 47 10.96 -14.69 8.18
C GLU A 47 11.62 -14.18 6.89
N ASP A 48 12.46 -13.16 6.97
CA ASP A 48 13.23 -12.64 5.84
C ASP A 48 14.17 -13.70 5.22
N VAL A 49 14.83 -14.50 6.04
CA VAL A 49 15.66 -15.63 5.56
C VAL A 49 14.79 -16.70 4.88
N ILE A 50 13.63 -17.00 5.44
CA ILE A 50 12.71 -18.04 4.92
C ILE A 50 12.11 -17.61 3.59
N SER A 51 11.57 -16.38 3.51
CA SER A 51 10.86 -15.86 2.33
C SER A 51 11.75 -15.68 1.10
N ARG A 52 13.06 -15.48 1.30
CA ARG A 52 14.03 -15.30 0.21
C ARG A 52 14.54 -16.59 -0.41
N SER A 53 14.09 -17.75 0.04
CA SER A 53 14.64 -19.02 -0.40
C SER A 53 13.59 -20.12 -0.60
N ASP A 54 13.57 -20.71 -1.80
CA ASP A 54 12.72 -21.86 -2.13
C ASP A 54 13.12 -23.15 -1.39
N ALA A 55 14.22 -23.12 -0.60
CA ALA A 55 14.62 -24.24 0.24
C ALA A 55 13.67 -24.47 1.42
N TYR A 56 12.79 -23.51 1.70
CA TYR A 56 11.84 -23.56 2.81
C TYR A 56 10.40 -23.47 2.31
N TRP A 57 9.50 -24.10 3.04
CA TRP A 57 8.06 -24.02 2.82
C TRP A 57 7.36 -23.83 4.16
N THR A 58 6.48 -22.83 4.24
CA THR A 58 5.66 -22.59 5.44
C THR A 58 4.31 -23.28 5.26
N ARG A 59 3.95 -24.18 6.18
CA ARG A 59 2.66 -24.88 6.19
C ARG A 59 1.56 -23.96 6.70
N GLY A 60 0.46 -23.86 5.98
CA GLY A 60 -0.73 -23.14 6.42
C GLY A 60 -0.68 -21.65 6.11
N ASP A 61 -1.16 -20.85 7.04
CA ASP A 61 -1.19 -19.38 6.93
C ASP A 61 0.22 -18.79 7.10
N GLU A 62 0.52 -17.70 6.41
CA GLU A 62 1.79 -16.93 6.52
C GLU A 62 1.95 -16.23 7.88
N SER A 63 1.19 -16.63 8.89
CA SER A 63 1.30 -16.12 10.24
C SER A 63 2.54 -16.66 10.98
N SER A 64 3.00 -15.94 12.02
CA SER A 64 4.12 -16.36 12.87
C SER A 64 3.98 -17.75 13.53
N ASP A 65 2.80 -18.36 13.43
CA ASP A 65 2.48 -19.70 13.94
C ASP A 65 2.54 -20.79 12.86
N GLY A 66 2.81 -20.43 11.59
CA GLY A 66 3.03 -21.40 10.51
C GLY A 66 4.29 -22.24 10.76
N GLU A 67 4.20 -23.55 10.52
CA GLU A 67 5.36 -24.45 10.62
C GLU A 67 6.22 -24.40 9.36
N VAL A 68 7.49 -24.08 9.51
CA VAL A 68 8.49 -24.08 8.43
C VAL A 68 9.08 -25.48 8.29
N VAL A 69 9.21 -25.93 7.05
CA VAL A 69 9.82 -27.21 6.67
C VAL A 69 10.85 -27.01 5.56
N LEU A 70 11.85 -27.86 5.48
CA LEU A 70 12.77 -27.89 4.34
C LEU A 70 12.11 -28.58 3.15
N THR A 71 12.07 -27.95 1.98
CA THR A 71 11.48 -28.52 0.75
C THR A 71 12.17 -29.83 0.35
N ARG A 72 13.46 -29.96 0.52
CA ARG A 72 14.22 -31.20 0.24
C ARG A 72 13.74 -32.41 1.05
N THR A 73 13.12 -32.22 2.22
CA THR A 73 12.65 -33.34 3.05
C THR A 73 11.49 -34.11 2.43
N PHE A 74 10.76 -33.49 1.51
CA PHE A 74 9.69 -34.14 0.78
C PHE A 74 9.90 -34.21 -0.73
N LEU A 75 10.65 -33.29 -1.35
CA LEU A 75 10.96 -33.34 -2.78
C LEU A 75 12.05 -34.36 -3.11
N GLU A 76 13.14 -34.40 -2.31
CA GLU A 76 14.33 -35.16 -2.64
C GLU A 76 14.37 -36.61 -2.07
N THR A 77 13.25 -37.06 -1.53
CA THR A 77 13.17 -38.38 -0.84
C THR A 77 12.38 -39.42 -1.63
N GLY A 78 12.41 -39.33 -2.96
CA GLY A 78 11.69 -40.28 -3.84
C GLY A 78 10.28 -39.82 -4.19
N MET A 79 10.08 -38.46 -4.34
CA MET A 79 8.82 -37.94 -4.88
C MET A 79 8.63 -38.45 -6.30
N THR A 80 7.48 -39.06 -6.57
CA THR A 80 7.12 -39.61 -7.87
C THR A 80 5.81 -39.00 -8.37
N LEU A 81 5.88 -38.26 -9.49
CA LEU A 81 4.71 -37.75 -10.20
C LEU A 81 4.57 -38.48 -11.53
N THR A 82 3.33 -38.74 -11.93
CA THR A 82 3.03 -39.42 -13.17
C THR A 82 2.47 -38.43 -14.19
N HIS A 83 2.97 -38.49 -15.41
CA HIS A 83 2.55 -37.68 -16.52
C HIS A 83 2.05 -38.52 -17.68
N ARG A 84 0.92 -38.13 -18.30
CA ARG A 84 0.38 -38.79 -19.48
C ARG A 84 0.83 -38.07 -20.74
N VAL A 85 1.63 -38.72 -21.56
CA VAL A 85 2.23 -38.14 -22.77
C VAL A 85 1.15 -37.74 -23.78
N THR A 86 1.21 -36.52 -24.27
CA THR A 86 0.32 -35.97 -25.31
C THR A 86 0.82 -36.29 -26.70
N GLU A 87 -0.04 -36.12 -27.73
CA GLU A 87 0.36 -36.24 -29.15
C GLU A 87 1.44 -35.19 -29.52
N GLU A 88 1.34 -33.99 -29.01
CA GLU A 88 2.27 -32.88 -29.27
C GLU A 88 3.66 -33.18 -28.71
N GLU A 89 3.74 -33.70 -27.49
CA GLU A 89 4.99 -34.07 -26.83
C GLU A 89 5.69 -35.23 -27.53
N ALA A 90 4.94 -36.23 -27.93
CA ALA A 90 5.48 -37.35 -28.68
C ALA A 90 6.05 -36.92 -30.05
N VAL A 91 5.43 -35.95 -30.71
CA VAL A 91 5.92 -35.35 -31.96
C VAL A 91 7.10 -34.42 -31.73
N ALA A 92 7.06 -33.62 -30.66
CA ALA A 92 8.12 -32.69 -30.31
C ALA A 92 9.41 -33.39 -29.83
N GLY A 93 9.31 -34.61 -29.33
CA GLY A 93 10.42 -35.33 -28.72
C GLY A 93 10.86 -34.77 -27.37
N ALA A 94 9.94 -34.04 -26.71
CA ALA A 94 10.18 -33.43 -25.40
C ALA A 94 8.87 -33.43 -24.60
N VAL A 95 8.98 -33.59 -23.29
CA VAL A 95 7.84 -33.39 -22.36
C VAL A 95 7.77 -31.91 -22.05
N ALA A 96 6.68 -31.29 -22.43
CA ALA A 96 6.45 -29.88 -22.25
C ALA A 96 5.84 -29.58 -20.87
N GLU A 97 5.72 -28.29 -20.57
CA GLU A 97 5.13 -27.80 -19.32
C GLU A 97 3.68 -28.26 -19.15
N MET A 98 3.53 -29.26 -18.28
CA MET A 98 2.25 -29.75 -17.82
C MET A 98 2.21 -29.63 -16.28
N PRO A 99 1.02 -29.70 -15.62
CA PRO A 99 0.92 -29.57 -14.17
C PRO A 99 1.94 -30.40 -13.41
N ASP A 100 2.15 -31.61 -13.85
CA ASP A 100 3.07 -32.57 -13.22
C ASP A 100 4.52 -32.09 -13.19
N LEU A 101 4.95 -31.31 -14.18
CA LEU A 101 6.34 -30.89 -14.34
C LEU A 101 6.74 -29.67 -13.52
N SER A 102 5.84 -28.72 -13.30
CA SER A 102 6.12 -27.52 -12.49
C SER A 102 6.50 -27.89 -11.06
N VAL A 103 5.91 -28.93 -10.50
CA VAL A 103 6.26 -29.47 -9.18
C VAL A 103 7.59 -30.26 -9.22
N VAL A 104 7.78 -31.11 -10.25
CA VAL A 104 9.01 -31.91 -10.40
C VAL A 104 10.24 -31.01 -10.54
N LEU A 105 10.09 -29.89 -11.23
CA LEU A 105 11.16 -28.91 -11.51
C LEU A 105 11.27 -27.80 -10.47
N PHE A 106 10.51 -27.82 -9.40
CA PHE A 106 10.57 -26.81 -8.34
C PHE A 106 11.99 -26.74 -7.73
N ASP A 107 12.48 -25.52 -7.48
CA ASP A 107 13.82 -25.21 -6.95
C ASP A 107 14.98 -25.74 -7.84
N ARG A 108 15.04 -25.26 -9.08
CA ARG A 108 16.06 -25.65 -10.08
C ARG A 108 17.47 -25.09 -9.86
N ARG A 109 17.70 -24.28 -8.85
CA ARG A 109 18.97 -23.54 -8.67
C ARG A 109 20.20 -24.43 -8.67
N ASP A 110 20.05 -25.71 -8.30
CA ASP A 110 21.14 -26.70 -8.24
C ASP A 110 21.21 -27.65 -9.45
N GLY A 111 20.32 -27.49 -10.45
CA GLY A 111 20.28 -28.34 -11.65
C GLY A 111 19.84 -29.76 -11.36
N LEU A 112 18.62 -30.13 -11.79
CA LEU A 112 18.18 -31.53 -11.79
C LEU A 112 18.88 -32.30 -12.91
N LEU A 113 19.45 -33.45 -12.59
CA LEU A 113 20.05 -34.35 -13.57
C LEU A 113 19.07 -35.51 -13.83
N LEU A 114 18.76 -35.78 -15.09
CA LEU A 114 18.09 -37.05 -15.45
C LEU A 114 19.13 -38.16 -15.44
N ASP A 115 18.87 -39.18 -14.63
CA ASP A 115 19.62 -40.40 -14.65
C ASP A 115 19.02 -41.37 -15.68
N ASP A 116 19.64 -41.43 -16.83
CA ASP A 116 19.52 -42.63 -17.67
C ASP A 116 20.84 -43.40 -17.64
N ALA A 117 20.80 -44.67 -18.04
CA ALA A 117 21.96 -45.55 -18.10
C ALA A 117 23.13 -45.04 -19.01
N SER A 118 23.01 -43.92 -19.65
CA SER A 118 23.97 -43.20 -20.49
C SER A 118 24.29 -41.78 -19.98
N GLY A 119 23.69 -41.27 -18.90
CA GLY A 119 24.05 -40.08 -18.13
C GLY A 119 23.88 -38.75 -18.81
N ARG A 120 23.05 -37.93 -18.32
CA ARG A 120 22.76 -36.49 -18.44
C ARG A 120 21.61 -36.12 -19.33
N VAL A 121 20.57 -35.60 -18.64
CA VAL A 121 19.62 -34.67 -19.26
C VAL A 121 19.72 -33.35 -18.54
N VAL A 122 19.92 -32.30 -19.32
CA VAL A 122 19.88 -30.92 -18.87
C VAL A 122 18.47 -30.44 -19.18
N ALA A 123 17.76 -29.92 -18.19
CA ALA A 123 16.58 -29.11 -18.48
C ALA A 123 17.02 -27.98 -19.41
N ASP A 124 16.38 -27.84 -20.56
CA ASP A 124 16.72 -26.77 -21.52
C ASP A 124 16.17 -25.46 -20.95
N ASP A 125 17.05 -24.61 -20.48
CA ASP A 125 16.75 -23.30 -19.89
C ASP A 125 16.71 -22.21 -20.96
N SER A 126 16.63 -22.56 -22.23
CA SER A 126 16.64 -21.60 -23.36
C SER A 126 15.38 -20.73 -23.45
N ASP A 127 14.26 -21.14 -22.86
CA ASP A 127 13.08 -20.33 -22.66
C ASP A 127 12.52 -20.49 -21.23
N PRO A 128 12.80 -19.52 -20.32
CA PRO A 128 12.27 -19.57 -18.95
C PRO A 128 10.73 -19.51 -18.88
N ARG A 129 10.04 -19.24 -20.00
CA ARG A 129 8.58 -19.17 -20.09
C ARG A 129 7.94 -20.51 -20.46
N SER A 130 8.72 -21.49 -20.89
CA SER A 130 8.22 -22.82 -21.28
C SER A 130 9.27 -23.89 -20.93
N PRO A 131 9.42 -24.22 -19.65
CA PRO A 131 10.33 -25.28 -19.24
C PRO A 131 9.89 -26.61 -19.86
N SER A 132 10.83 -27.28 -20.51
CA SER A 132 10.62 -28.59 -21.05
C SER A 132 11.71 -29.55 -20.59
N ILE A 133 11.37 -30.84 -20.45
CA ILE A 133 12.35 -31.88 -20.21
C ILE A 133 12.73 -32.49 -21.56
N VAL A 134 13.96 -32.21 -21.97
CA VAL A 134 14.56 -32.76 -23.18
C VAL A 134 15.54 -33.85 -22.74
N GLY A 135 15.23 -35.09 -23.11
CA GLY A 135 16.06 -36.25 -22.79
C GLY A 135 17.20 -36.47 -23.78
N PRO A 136 18.06 -37.49 -23.55
CA PRO A 136 19.00 -37.95 -24.54
C PRO A 136 18.33 -38.25 -25.89
N GLU A 137 19.06 -38.06 -27.01
CA GLU A 137 18.55 -38.33 -28.33
C GLU A 137 17.86 -39.69 -28.42
N GLY A 138 16.54 -39.71 -28.75
CA GLY A 138 15.74 -40.92 -28.87
C GLY A 138 15.09 -41.42 -27.55
N TRP A 139 15.18 -40.75 -26.45
CA TRP A 139 14.57 -41.22 -25.18
C TRP A 139 13.06 -41.29 -25.26
N ILE A 140 12.42 -40.30 -25.91
CA ILE A 140 10.98 -40.24 -26.10
C ILE A 140 10.48 -40.91 -27.38
N GLU A 141 11.39 -41.33 -28.29
CA GLU A 141 11.01 -42.01 -29.55
C GLU A 141 10.33 -43.36 -29.33
N ARG A 142 10.45 -43.91 -28.12
CA ARG A 142 9.86 -45.21 -27.72
C ARG A 142 8.52 -45.01 -27.01
N VAL A 143 8.15 -43.76 -26.68
CA VAL A 143 6.96 -43.41 -25.92
C VAL A 143 5.86 -43.00 -26.93
N GLN A 144 4.67 -43.50 -26.74
CA GLN A 144 3.50 -43.22 -27.56
C GLN A 144 2.54 -42.27 -26.85
N PRO A 145 1.72 -41.51 -27.61
CA PRO A 145 0.67 -40.70 -26.98
C PRO A 145 -0.24 -41.59 -26.11
N GLY A 146 -0.47 -41.15 -24.87
CA GLY A 146 -1.24 -41.91 -23.89
C GLY A 146 -0.42 -42.76 -22.92
N ASP A 147 0.86 -43.02 -23.22
CA ASP A 147 1.75 -43.72 -22.28
C ASP A 147 1.95 -42.88 -21.01
N LEU A 148 2.16 -43.56 -19.90
CA LEU A 148 2.40 -42.94 -18.59
C LEU A 148 3.88 -42.95 -18.27
N LEU A 149 4.41 -41.77 -17.93
CA LEU A 149 5.77 -41.56 -17.46
C LEU A 149 5.77 -41.26 -15.97
N ALA A 150 6.47 -42.04 -15.17
CA ALA A 150 6.71 -41.73 -13.76
C ALA A 150 8.05 -41.01 -13.61
N PHE A 151 8.01 -39.80 -13.11
CA PHE A 151 9.16 -38.94 -12.79
C PHE A 151 9.43 -39.07 -11.30
N THR A 152 10.57 -39.67 -10.93
CA THR A 152 10.99 -39.81 -9.54
C THR A 152 12.20 -38.94 -9.23
N ARG A 153 12.05 -38.07 -8.23
CA ARG A 153 13.11 -37.16 -7.78
C ARG A 153 13.71 -37.67 -6.47
N THR A 154 15.04 -37.85 -6.46
CA THR A 154 15.79 -38.33 -5.30
C THR A 154 17.20 -37.71 -5.28
N ASP A 155 17.53 -37.00 -4.19
CA ASP A 155 18.87 -36.41 -3.97
C ASP A 155 19.37 -35.57 -5.18
N GLY A 156 18.51 -34.74 -5.79
CA GLY A 156 18.85 -33.90 -6.95
C GLY A 156 18.92 -34.67 -8.28
N VAL A 157 18.54 -35.92 -8.30
CA VAL A 157 18.50 -36.77 -9.52
C VAL A 157 17.04 -37.03 -9.89
N LEU A 158 16.71 -36.83 -11.16
CA LEU A 158 15.41 -37.16 -11.72
C LEU A 158 15.54 -38.42 -12.56
N SER A 159 14.78 -39.47 -12.23
CA SER A 159 14.63 -40.69 -13.04
C SER A 159 13.27 -40.74 -13.69
N VAL A 160 13.21 -41.29 -14.90
CA VAL A 160 11.97 -41.43 -15.68
C VAL A 160 11.78 -42.86 -16.10
N GLU A 161 10.62 -43.40 -15.88
CA GLU A 161 10.25 -44.75 -16.32
C GLU A 161 8.85 -44.80 -16.91
N VAL A 162 8.60 -45.70 -17.87
CA VAL A 162 7.26 -45.96 -18.41
C VAL A 162 6.54 -46.91 -17.48
N VAL A 163 5.33 -46.58 -17.05
CA VAL A 163 4.52 -47.36 -16.13
C VAL A 163 3.21 -47.73 -16.76
N ASP A 164 2.67 -48.93 -16.42
CA ASP A 164 1.36 -49.34 -16.85
C ASP A 164 0.27 -48.79 -15.93
N GLU A 165 -0.95 -48.51 -16.46
CA GLU A 165 -2.10 -48.08 -15.65
C GLU A 165 -2.42 -49.04 -14.49
N ALA A 166 -2.12 -50.32 -14.67
CA ALA A 166 -2.34 -51.36 -13.64
C ALA A 166 -1.36 -51.27 -12.46
N GLU A 167 -0.27 -50.55 -12.64
CA GLU A 167 0.77 -50.32 -11.60
C GLU A 167 0.50 -49.06 -10.78
N LEU A 168 -0.43 -48.20 -11.22
CA LEU A 168 -0.82 -47.01 -10.49
C LEU A 168 -1.53 -47.35 -9.18
N GLY A 169 -1.18 -46.63 -8.13
CA GLY A 169 -1.99 -46.54 -6.92
C GLY A 169 -3.36 -45.87 -7.20
N ASP A 170 -4.29 -46.02 -6.28
CA ASP A 170 -5.62 -45.42 -6.39
C ASP A 170 -5.64 -43.89 -6.15
N GLY A 171 -4.56 -43.34 -5.65
CA GLY A 171 -4.41 -41.89 -5.38
C GLY A 171 -5.33 -41.33 -4.28
N ALA A 172 -6.02 -42.21 -3.52
CA ALA A 172 -7.04 -41.73 -2.57
C ALA A 172 -6.47 -40.82 -1.46
N ALA A 173 -5.25 -41.12 -1.00
CA ALA A 173 -4.58 -40.30 0.02
C ALA A 173 -4.14 -38.94 -0.56
N GLU A 174 -3.64 -38.94 -1.78
CA GLU A 174 -3.24 -37.75 -2.52
C GLU A 174 -4.46 -36.86 -2.81
N ILE A 175 -5.59 -37.43 -3.26
CA ILE A 175 -6.85 -36.70 -3.50
C ILE A 175 -7.33 -35.96 -2.22
N ASP A 176 -7.36 -36.68 -1.08
CA ASP A 176 -7.81 -36.09 0.18
C ASP A 176 -6.84 -34.98 0.67
N ALA A 177 -5.53 -35.18 0.52
CA ALA A 177 -4.52 -34.20 0.88
C ALA A 177 -4.56 -32.96 -0.03
N LEU A 178 -4.70 -33.15 -1.35
CA LEU A 178 -4.86 -32.07 -2.32
C LEU A 178 -6.12 -31.24 -2.05
N ARG A 179 -7.24 -31.88 -1.72
CA ARG A 179 -8.47 -31.18 -1.35
C ARG A 179 -8.28 -30.31 -0.10
N GLY A 180 -7.59 -30.82 0.90
CA GLY A 180 -7.28 -30.09 2.12
C GLY A 180 -6.30 -28.93 1.90
N ALA A 181 -5.29 -29.13 1.05
CA ALA A 181 -4.32 -28.09 0.72
C ALA A 181 -4.93 -26.99 -0.17
N ALA A 182 -5.68 -27.38 -1.20
CA ALA A 182 -6.31 -26.45 -2.14
C ALA A 182 -7.30 -25.50 -1.46
N ALA A 183 -7.94 -25.91 -0.37
CA ALA A 183 -8.84 -25.04 0.38
C ALA A 183 -8.12 -23.77 0.93
N ASN A 184 -6.80 -23.82 1.14
CA ASN A 184 -6.01 -22.69 1.61
C ASN A 184 -5.49 -21.80 0.47
N TRP A 185 -5.19 -22.40 -0.69
CA TRP A 185 -4.56 -21.70 -1.82
C TRP A 185 -5.54 -21.21 -2.87
N ILE A 186 -6.57 -22.02 -3.16
CA ILE A 186 -7.57 -21.71 -4.17
C ILE A 186 -8.73 -20.96 -3.49
N GLY A 187 -8.64 -19.65 -3.47
CA GLY A 187 -9.68 -18.77 -2.89
C GLY A 187 -10.97 -18.74 -3.71
N ALA A 188 -12.07 -18.36 -3.08
CA ALA A 188 -13.36 -18.19 -3.75
C ALA A 188 -13.24 -17.26 -4.98
N GLY A 189 -13.70 -17.72 -6.13
CA GLY A 189 -13.69 -16.95 -7.38
C GLY A 189 -12.32 -16.77 -8.04
N ARG A 190 -11.24 -17.41 -7.55
CA ARG A 190 -9.88 -17.32 -8.09
C ARG A 190 -9.35 -18.67 -8.48
N GLY A 191 -8.61 -18.71 -9.61
CA GLY A 191 -7.74 -19.81 -9.96
C GLY A 191 -6.35 -19.63 -9.40
N GLU A 192 -5.66 -20.73 -9.15
CA GLU A 192 -4.24 -20.77 -8.73
C GLU A 192 -3.52 -21.89 -9.46
N GLU A 193 -2.20 -21.80 -9.57
CA GLU A 193 -1.38 -22.85 -10.13
C GLU A 193 -1.32 -24.06 -9.16
N GLU A 194 -1.09 -25.25 -9.69
CA GLU A 194 -1.08 -26.48 -8.89
C GLU A 194 0.11 -26.58 -7.93
N THR A 195 1.24 -25.94 -8.25
CA THR A 195 2.48 -26.07 -7.48
C THR A 195 2.30 -25.75 -5.99
N PRO A 196 1.72 -24.59 -5.58
CA PRO A 196 1.50 -24.32 -4.17
C PRO A 196 0.61 -25.37 -3.47
N VAL A 197 -0.39 -25.88 -4.16
CA VAL A 197 -1.32 -26.88 -3.61
C VAL A 197 -0.61 -28.20 -3.32
N VAL A 198 0.19 -28.67 -4.29
CA VAL A 198 0.94 -29.93 -4.15
C VAL A 198 2.04 -29.80 -3.10
N MET A 199 2.77 -28.67 -3.09
CA MET A 199 3.79 -28.39 -2.10
C MET A 199 3.23 -28.38 -0.69
N GLU A 200 2.08 -27.76 -0.48
CA GLU A 200 1.38 -27.74 0.80
C GLU A 200 0.94 -29.14 1.23
N ALA A 201 0.39 -29.93 0.32
CA ALA A 201 -0.01 -31.31 0.60
C ALA A 201 1.18 -32.16 1.04
N MET A 202 2.30 -32.13 0.29
CA MET A 202 3.52 -32.87 0.62
C MET A 202 4.22 -32.37 1.87
N ALA A 203 4.21 -31.06 2.10
CA ALA A 203 4.77 -30.47 3.32
C ALA A 203 4.03 -30.93 4.57
N ARG A 204 2.70 -31.15 4.48
CA ARG A 204 1.88 -31.72 5.57
C ARG A 204 2.10 -33.22 5.74
N ASP A 205 2.21 -33.96 4.65
CA ASP A 205 2.44 -35.40 4.66
C ASP A 205 3.49 -35.80 3.61
N ALA A 206 4.72 -35.90 4.05
CA ALA A 206 5.86 -36.31 3.22
C ALA A 206 5.77 -37.77 2.72
N SER A 207 4.76 -38.55 3.06
CA SER A 207 4.53 -39.89 2.55
C SER A 207 3.76 -39.92 1.23
N LEU A 208 3.16 -38.81 0.84
CA LEU A 208 2.45 -38.67 -0.43
C LEU A 208 3.41 -38.72 -1.62
N PHE A 209 2.89 -39.12 -2.77
CA PHE A 209 3.63 -39.20 -4.02
C PHE A 209 4.95 -40.01 -3.92
N ARG A 210 4.95 -41.15 -3.22
CA ARG A 210 6.10 -42.07 -3.08
C ARG A 210 6.04 -43.27 -4.02
N ARG A 211 5.01 -43.35 -4.83
CA ARG A 211 4.78 -44.35 -5.85
C ARG A 211 4.01 -43.75 -6.99
N PRO A 212 4.03 -44.34 -8.19
CA PRO A 212 3.17 -43.88 -9.27
C PRO A 212 1.68 -43.90 -8.86
N VAL A 213 1.03 -42.74 -9.03
CA VAL A 213 -0.41 -42.51 -8.85
C VAL A 213 -0.95 -41.90 -10.14
N PRO A 214 -2.26 -41.75 -10.34
CA PRO A 214 -2.77 -41.04 -11.52
C PRO A 214 -2.13 -39.66 -11.71
N PRO A 215 -2.05 -39.15 -12.94
CA PRO A 215 -1.54 -37.83 -13.23
C PRO A 215 -2.17 -36.77 -12.33
N LEU A 216 -1.38 -35.73 -11.96
CA LEU A 216 -1.81 -34.69 -11.01
C LEU A 216 -3.11 -34.00 -11.43
N GLY A 217 -3.31 -33.80 -12.75
CA GLY A 217 -4.58 -33.26 -13.27
C GLY A 217 -5.78 -34.16 -12.95
N GLU A 218 -5.64 -35.49 -13.09
CA GLU A 218 -6.73 -36.44 -12.77
C GLU A 218 -7.02 -36.48 -11.26
N LEU A 219 -5.99 -36.30 -10.42
CA LEU A 219 -6.14 -36.22 -8.96
C LEU A 219 -6.85 -34.95 -8.51
N LEU A 220 -6.52 -33.80 -9.11
CA LEU A 220 -7.15 -32.51 -8.83
C LEU A 220 -8.61 -32.48 -9.29
N ASP A 221 -8.91 -33.04 -10.47
CA ASP A 221 -10.30 -33.23 -10.93
C ASP A 221 -11.13 -34.08 -9.94
N ALA A 222 -10.54 -35.18 -9.46
CA ALA A 222 -11.17 -36.04 -8.45
C ALA A 222 -11.28 -35.35 -7.07
N ALA A 223 -10.42 -34.40 -6.79
CA ALA A 223 -10.50 -33.56 -5.59
C ALA A 223 -11.59 -32.47 -5.65
N GLY A 224 -12.18 -32.23 -6.83
CA GLY A 224 -13.29 -31.29 -7.04
C GLY A 224 -12.86 -29.95 -7.64
N TYR A 225 -11.72 -29.89 -8.32
CA TYR A 225 -11.18 -28.73 -9.01
C TYR A 225 -11.25 -28.92 -10.51
N GLU A 226 -11.38 -27.84 -11.27
CA GLU A 226 -11.36 -27.85 -12.74
C GLU A 226 -10.24 -26.96 -13.25
N ARG A 227 -9.64 -27.35 -14.39
CA ARG A 227 -8.54 -26.62 -15.02
C ARG A 227 -9.03 -25.65 -16.10
N ARG A 228 -8.44 -24.43 -16.11
CA ARG A 228 -8.56 -23.46 -17.20
C ARG A 228 -7.17 -22.87 -17.49
N GLY A 229 -6.60 -23.23 -18.62
CA GLY A 229 -5.19 -22.88 -18.94
C GLY A 229 -4.21 -23.54 -17.99
N HIS A 230 -3.44 -22.76 -17.27
CA HIS A 230 -2.46 -23.22 -16.27
C HIS A 230 -2.95 -23.10 -14.81
N GLU A 231 -4.21 -22.75 -14.62
CA GLU A 231 -4.77 -22.50 -13.28
C GLU A 231 -5.92 -23.49 -12.98
N TRP A 232 -6.05 -23.79 -11.70
CA TRP A 232 -7.09 -24.63 -11.13
C TRP A 232 -8.02 -23.82 -10.25
N GLY A 233 -9.30 -24.00 -10.39
CA GLY A 233 -10.32 -23.37 -9.58
C GLY A 233 -11.36 -24.39 -9.12
N ARG A 234 -12.20 -24.02 -8.17
CA ARG A 234 -13.26 -24.91 -7.66
C ARG A 234 -14.29 -25.21 -8.74
N ALA A 235 -14.57 -26.48 -8.98
CA ALA A 235 -15.53 -26.90 -10.00
C ALA A 235 -17.01 -26.56 -9.66
N ASP A 236 -17.29 -26.35 -8.36
CA ASP A 236 -18.64 -26.06 -7.84
C ASP A 236 -18.96 -24.56 -7.74
N GLU A 237 -17.99 -23.68 -8.03
CA GLU A 237 -18.14 -22.22 -7.95
C GLU A 237 -17.63 -21.53 -9.22
N PRO A 238 -18.24 -20.39 -9.64
CA PRO A 238 -17.66 -19.60 -10.73
C PRO A 238 -16.34 -18.94 -10.28
N TRP A 239 -15.30 -19.15 -11.06
CA TRP A 239 -13.98 -18.56 -10.82
C TRP A 239 -13.36 -17.98 -12.10
N ARG A 240 -12.30 -17.16 -11.93
CA ARG A 240 -11.58 -16.49 -13.01
C ARG A 240 -10.10 -16.81 -12.98
N THR A 241 -9.49 -17.05 -14.14
CA THR A 241 -8.04 -17.20 -14.30
C THR A 241 -7.33 -15.86 -14.07
N ARG A 242 -6.00 -15.90 -13.87
CA ARG A 242 -5.16 -14.69 -13.83
C ARG A 242 -5.30 -13.87 -15.11
N GLN A 243 -5.41 -14.53 -16.27
CA GLN A 243 -5.65 -13.89 -17.55
C GLN A 243 -7.02 -13.20 -17.62
N GLU A 244 -8.09 -13.84 -17.12
CA GLU A 244 -9.42 -13.21 -17.03
C GLU A 244 -9.46 -12.07 -16.01
N ARG A 245 -8.69 -12.18 -14.93
CA ARG A 245 -8.50 -11.07 -13.97
C ARG A 245 -7.67 -9.93 -14.58
N ALA A 246 -6.67 -10.25 -15.40
CA ALA A 246 -5.91 -9.26 -16.17
C ALA A 246 -6.79 -8.57 -17.21
N ALA A 247 -7.71 -9.30 -17.87
CA ALA A 247 -8.71 -8.71 -18.74
C ALA A 247 -9.66 -7.77 -17.97
N GLY A 248 -9.95 -8.07 -16.71
CA GLY A 248 -10.68 -7.16 -15.81
C GLY A 248 -9.89 -5.86 -15.53
N ARG A 249 -8.56 -5.93 -15.40
CA ARG A 249 -7.69 -4.73 -15.32
C ARG A 249 -7.68 -3.95 -16.64
N ASP A 250 -7.65 -4.64 -17.77
CA ASP A 250 -7.82 -4.03 -19.09
C ASP A 250 -9.15 -3.26 -19.19
N GLU A 251 -10.24 -3.85 -18.71
CA GLU A 251 -11.55 -3.18 -18.62
C GLU A 251 -11.53 -1.96 -17.70
N GLU A 252 -10.81 -2.02 -16.59
CA GLU A 252 -10.64 -0.87 -15.68
C GLU A 252 -9.84 0.26 -16.33
N VAL A 253 -8.74 -0.06 -17.02
CA VAL A 253 -7.96 0.93 -17.78
C VAL A 253 -8.85 1.55 -18.87
N ARG A 254 -9.59 0.75 -19.65
CA ARG A 254 -10.52 1.25 -20.66
C ARG A 254 -11.56 2.20 -20.07
N ARG A 255 -12.14 1.88 -18.93
CA ARG A 255 -13.08 2.75 -18.21
C ARG A 255 -12.43 4.06 -17.79
N ARG A 256 -11.19 4.01 -17.27
CA ARG A 256 -10.41 5.19 -16.88
C ARG A 256 -10.16 6.15 -18.04
N TYR A 257 -9.91 5.62 -19.22
CA TYR A 257 -9.76 6.41 -20.44
C TYR A 257 -11.09 6.78 -21.11
N GLY A 258 -12.22 6.51 -20.45
CA GLY A 258 -13.55 6.84 -20.95
C GLY A 258 -13.95 6.05 -22.19
N LEU A 259 -13.43 4.84 -22.39
CA LEU A 259 -13.74 4.00 -23.53
C LEU A 259 -15.11 3.35 -23.38
N GLU A 260 -16.14 4.03 -23.89
CA GLU A 260 -17.51 3.54 -23.88
C GLU A 260 -18.09 3.45 -25.31
N GLY A 261 -19.07 2.62 -25.52
CA GLY A 261 -19.85 2.55 -26.75
C GLY A 261 -19.01 2.30 -28.02
N CYS A 262 -18.79 3.31 -28.86
CA CYS A 262 -18.01 3.19 -30.09
C CYS A 262 -16.52 3.05 -29.85
N CYS A 263 -15.99 3.73 -28.80
CA CYS A 263 -14.57 3.68 -28.45
C CYS A 263 -14.20 2.29 -27.93
N ASP A 264 -15.03 1.65 -27.12
CA ASP A 264 -14.82 0.30 -26.62
C ASP A 264 -14.78 -0.71 -27.79
N ARG A 265 -15.70 -0.60 -28.75
CA ARG A 265 -15.67 -1.44 -29.96
C ARG A 265 -14.47 -1.17 -30.87
N ALA A 266 -14.02 0.07 -30.95
CA ALA A 266 -12.81 0.43 -31.68
C ALA A 266 -11.57 -0.19 -31.04
N TYR A 267 -11.44 -0.07 -29.70
CA TYR A 267 -10.39 -0.72 -28.94
C TYR A 267 -10.36 -2.25 -29.16
N ALA A 268 -11.52 -2.92 -29.06
CA ALA A 268 -11.59 -4.36 -29.28
C ALA A 268 -11.11 -4.80 -30.68
N ARG A 269 -11.34 -3.98 -31.74
CA ARG A 269 -10.81 -4.27 -33.06
C ARG A 269 -9.31 -4.07 -33.18
N VAL A 270 -8.76 -3.06 -32.51
CA VAL A 270 -7.30 -2.84 -32.40
C VAL A 270 -6.63 -3.99 -31.66
N ASP A 271 -7.21 -4.43 -30.53
CA ASP A 271 -6.71 -5.57 -29.76
C ASP A 271 -6.78 -6.89 -30.56
N ALA A 272 -7.86 -7.11 -31.33
CA ALA A 272 -7.94 -8.26 -32.24
C ALA A 272 -6.83 -8.24 -33.32
N ALA A 273 -6.54 -7.07 -33.89
CA ALA A 273 -5.47 -6.91 -34.86
C ALA A 273 -4.07 -7.09 -34.22
N TRP A 274 -3.88 -6.64 -33.01
CA TRP A 274 -2.67 -6.87 -32.22
C TRP A 274 -2.41 -8.38 -32.03
N ARG A 275 -3.43 -9.16 -31.69
CA ARG A 275 -3.32 -10.62 -31.56
C ARG A 275 -2.96 -11.31 -32.89
N LEU A 276 -3.42 -10.80 -34.03
CA LEU A 276 -3.01 -11.28 -35.35
C LEU A 276 -1.52 -10.94 -35.61
N TYR A 277 -1.10 -9.72 -35.31
CA TYR A 277 0.29 -9.29 -35.42
C TYR A 277 1.25 -10.18 -34.61
N LEU A 278 0.90 -10.48 -33.35
CA LEU A 278 1.68 -11.38 -32.49
C LEU A 278 1.84 -12.80 -33.06
N ARG A 279 0.92 -13.23 -33.93
CA ARG A 279 1.00 -14.51 -34.66
C ARG A 279 1.68 -14.41 -36.04
N ALA A 280 2.28 -13.28 -36.32
CA ALA A 280 2.84 -12.96 -37.66
C ALA A 280 1.84 -13.05 -38.81
N GLU A 281 0.53 -12.82 -38.51
CA GLU A 281 -0.53 -12.75 -39.49
C GLU A 281 -0.66 -11.33 -40.06
N PRO A 282 -1.05 -11.16 -41.37
CA PRO A 282 -1.18 -9.84 -41.99
C PRO A 282 -2.25 -8.99 -41.30
N VAL A 283 -1.97 -7.71 -41.05
CA VAL A 283 -2.91 -6.74 -40.48
C VAL A 283 -3.16 -5.60 -41.45
N ASP A 284 -4.42 -5.20 -41.61
CA ASP A 284 -4.84 -4.07 -42.44
C ASP A 284 -4.93 -2.77 -41.64
N GLY A 285 -3.89 -1.97 -41.64
CA GLY A 285 -3.83 -0.69 -40.97
C GLY A 285 -4.83 0.35 -41.51
N ALA A 286 -5.23 0.25 -42.78
CA ALA A 286 -6.24 1.16 -43.30
C ALA A 286 -7.62 0.93 -42.71
N ALA A 287 -7.95 -0.34 -42.38
CA ALA A 287 -9.18 -0.70 -41.68
C ALA A 287 -9.23 -0.23 -40.22
N LEU A 288 -8.05 -0.05 -39.60
CA LEU A 288 -7.93 0.37 -38.20
C LEU A 288 -7.72 1.87 -38.01
N ALA A 289 -7.52 2.63 -39.09
CA ALA A 289 -7.21 4.06 -39.01
C ALA A 289 -8.29 4.84 -38.24
N ASP A 290 -9.56 4.58 -38.53
CA ASP A 290 -10.66 5.23 -37.86
C ASP A 290 -10.79 4.77 -36.39
N ASP A 291 -10.52 3.49 -36.10
CA ASP A 291 -10.59 2.91 -34.77
C ASP A 291 -9.53 3.51 -33.84
N LEU A 292 -8.28 3.59 -34.29
CA LEU A 292 -7.18 4.23 -33.59
C LEU A 292 -7.37 5.74 -33.41
N GLY A 293 -8.13 6.38 -34.30
CA GLY A 293 -8.48 7.80 -34.23
C GLY A 293 -9.58 8.12 -33.23
N HIS A 294 -10.27 7.12 -32.67
CA HIS A 294 -11.35 7.34 -31.73
C HIS A 294 -10.83 7.73 -30.35
N GLY A 295 -11.08 8.97 -29.94
CA GLY A 295 -10.86 9.45 -28.56
C GLY A 295 -9.52 9.02 -27.96
N MET A 296 -9.57 8.29 -26.84
CA MET A 296 -8.42 7.80 -26.08
C MET A 296 -8.02 6.34 -26.40
N VAL A 297 -8.48 5.76 -27.53
CA VAL A 297 -8.18 4.34 -27.84
C VAL A 297 -6.67 4.08 -27.96
N ALA A 298 -5.92 4.91 -28.69
CA ALA A 298 -4.48 4.74 -28.81
C ALA A 298 -3.72 4.94 -27.49
N PRO A 299 -3.99 5.98 -26.66
CA PRO A 299 -3.42 6.10 -25.32
C PRO A 299 -3.73 4.93 -24.40
N ALA A 300 -4.98 4.47 -24.34
CA ALA A 300 -5.39 3.33 -23.53
C ALA A 300 -4.67 2.04 -23.97
N PHE A 301 -4.61 1.79 -25.28
CA PHE A 301 -3.94 0.63 -25.84
C PHE A 301 -2.45 0.61 -25.50
N ALA A 302 -1.75 1.74 -25.66
CA ALA A 302 -0.34 1.86 -25.32
C ALA A 302 -0.09 1.68 -23.81
N HIS A 303 -1.04 2.06 -22.95
CA HIS A 303 -0.95 1.88 -21.50
C HIS A 303 -1.16 0.41 -21.09
N VAL A 304 -2.19 -0.25 -21.64
CA VAL A 304 -2.47 -1.67 -21.33
C VAL A 304 -1.30 -2.57 -21.72
N HIS A 305 -0.60 -2.25 -22.81
CA HIS A 305 0.52 -3.03 -23.34
C HIS A 305 1.90 -2.39 -23.06
N GLU A 306 2.05 -1.64 -21.97
CA GLU A 306 3.31 -0.97 -21.61
C GLU A 306 4.48 -1.92 -21.39
N ASP A 307 4.24 -3.13 -20.88
CA ASP A 307 5.26 -4.17 -20.69
C ASP A 307 5.93 -4.60 -22.01
N VAL A 308 5.26 -4.40 -23.13
CA VAL A 308 5.73 -4.72 -24.48
C VAL A 308 5.74 -3.49 -25.40
N ALA A 309 5.99 -2.32 -24.83
CA ALA A 309 5.87 -1.02 -25.51
C ALA A 309 6.67 -0.91 -26.82
N THR A 310 7.84 -1.54 -26.89
CA THR A 310 8.65 -1.59 -28.11
C THR A 310 7.90 -2.31 -29.23
N LEU A 311 7.28 -3.46 -28.95
CA LEU A 311 6.48 -4.20 -29.92
C LEU A 311 5.22 -3.43 -30.33
N VAL A 312 4.61 -2.68 -29.41
CA VAL A 312 3.49 -1.77 -29.71
C VAL A 312 3.93 -0.70 -30.72
N ALA A 313 5.12 -0.12 -30.54
CA ALA A 313 5.67 0.86 -31.48
C ALA A 313 5.92 0.26 -32.84
N GLU A 314 6.47 -0.96 -32.94
CA GLU A 314 6.72 -1.69 -34.19
C GLU A 314 5.41 -2.07 -34.88
N PHE A 315 4.42 -2.60 -34.17
CA PHE A 315 3.08 -2.86 -34.66
C PHE A 315 2.44 -1.61 -35.28
N ALA A 316 2.51 -0.50 -34.55
CA ALA A 316 1.95 0.76 -35.03
C ALA A 316 2.69 1.35 -36.23
N ASP A 317 4.03 1.20 -36.32
CA ASP A 317 4.83 1.60 -37.50
C ASP A 317 4.48 0.73 -38.71
N GLU A 318 4.21 -0.57 -38.56
CA GLU A 318 3.73 -1.45 -39.60
C GLU A 318 2.35 -1.01 -40.11
N LEU A 319 1.39 -0.76 -39.21
CA LEU A 319 0.07 -0.22 -39.55
C LEU A 319 0.17 1.11 -40.31
N ALA A 320 1.03 2.03 -39.86
CA ALA A 320 1.25 3.32 -40.52
C ALA A 320 1.80 3.15 -41.94
N GLY A 321 2.61 2.09 -42.17
CA GLY A 321 3.19 1.77 -43.49
C GLY A 321 2.16 1.28 -44.53
N THR A 322 0.98 0.81 -44.08
CA THR A 322 -0.09 0.32 -44.99
C THR A 322 -0.98 1.43 -45.56
N THR A 323 -0.87 2.67 -44.99
CA THR A 323 -1.70 3.82 -45.40
C THR A 323 -0.85 5.10 -45.45
N SER A 324 -1.47 6.27 -45.71
CA SER A 324 -0.73 7.52 -45.80
C SER A 324 -1.56 8.76 -45.40
N GLY A 325 -0.85 9.84 -45.11
CA GLY A 325 -1.47 11.14 -44.80
C GLY A 325 -2.29 11.07 -43.53
N ARG A 326 -3.50 11.66 -43.56
CA ARG A 326 -4.40 11.71 -42.40
C ARG A 326 -4.80 10.32 -41.88
N HIS A 327 -4.96 9.34 -42.76
CA HIS A 327 -5.32 7.98 -42.36
C HIS A 327 -4.18 7.21 -41.64
N ALA A 328 -2.93 7.58 -41.91
CA ALA A 328 -1.78 7.01 -41.17
C ALA A 328 -1.60 7.65 -39.77
N ALA A 329 -2.10 8.87 -39.57
CA ALA A 329 -1.82 9.66 -38.40
C ALA A 329 -2.15 8.97 -37.05
N PRO A 330 -3.27 8.26 -36.91
CA PRO A 330 -3.57 7.55 -35.65
C PRO A 330 -2.56 6.43 -35.32
N ALA A 331 -2.14 5.65 -36.31
CA ALA A 331 -1.11 4.64 -36.12
C ALA A 331 0.27 5.27 -35.82
N VAL A 332 0.62 6.38 -36.53
CA VAL A 332 1.84 7.15 -36.19
C VAL A 332 1.79 7.68 -34.73
N ALA A 333 0.62 8.10 -34.30
CA ALA A 333 0.42 8.53 -32.90
C ALA A 333 0.64 7.36 -31.91
N LEU A 334 0.06 6.19 -32.19
CA LEU A 334 0.27 4.99 -31.37
C LEU A 334 1.76 4.60 -31.33
N ALA A 335 2.46 4.68 -32.47
CA ALA A 335 3.91 4.45 -32.49
C ALA A 335 4.69 5.44 -31.60
N GLY A 336 4.25 6.69 -31.56
CA GLY A 336 4.80 7.70 -30.64
C GLY A 336 4.54 7.37 -29.17
N LEU A 337 3.34 6.95 -28.83
CA LEU A 337 2.96 6.55 -27.48
C LEU A 337 3.73 5.28 -27.02
N GLY A 338 3.84 4.27 -27.91
CA GLY A 338 4.66 3.09 -27.63
C GLY A 338 6.13 3.44 -27.37
N ARG A 339 6.73 4.35 -28.17
CA ARG A 339 8.11 4.83 -27.95
C ARG A 339 8.27 5.54 -26.61
N LEU A 340 7.30 6.35 -26.23
CA LEU A 340 7.32 7.03 -24.94
C LEU A 340 7.35 6.02 -23.79
N ARG A 341 6.51 4.99 -23.87
CA ARG A 341 6.48 3.90 -22.87
C ARG A 341 7.77 3.04 -22.90
N ALA A 342 8.39 2.91 -24.06
CA ALA A 342 9.68 2.21 -24.21
C ALA A 342 10.89 3.03 -23.77
N GLY A 343 10.71 4.26 -23.22
CA GLY A 343 11.80 5.13 -22.78
C GLY A 343 12.52 5.89 -23.92
N ASP A 344 11.87 6.06 -25.09
CA ASP A 344 12.35 6.90 -26.20
C ASP A 344 11.48 8.15 -26.38
N PRO A 345 11.55 9.15 -25.48
CA PRO A 345 10.70 10.33 -25.55
C PRO A 345 11.06 11.27 -26.72
N GLU A 346 12.28 11.25 -27.22
CA GLU A 346 12.65 12.03 -28.42
C GLU A 346 12.01 11.44 -29.69
N GLY A 347 12.07 10.11 -29.84
CA GLY A 347 11.35 9.39 -30.88
C GLY A 347 9.84 9.55 -30.75
N ALA A 348 9.31 9.57 -29.54
CA ALA A 348 7.90 9.83 -29.27
C ALA A 348 7.47 11.21 -29.75
N VAL A 349 8.21 12.28 -29.42
CA VAL A 349 7.93 13.63 -29.88
C VAL A 349 7.95 13.70 -31.40
N ALA A 350 8.95 13.09 -32.04
CA ALA A 350 9.04 13.11 -33.50
C ALA A 350 7.83 12.45 -34.17
N ARG A 351 7.34 11.32 -33.63
CA ARG A 351 6.17 10.61 -34.13
C ARG A 351 4.87 11.36 -33.88
N LEU A 352 4.68 11.85 -32.63
CA LEU A 352 3.50 12.62 -32.27
C LEU A 352 3.41 13.93 -33.06
N ASP A 353 4.53 14.62 -33.31
CA ASP A 353 4.53 15.84 -34.12
C ASP A 353 4.14 15.53 -35.58
N ALA A 354 4.62 14.42 -36.12
CA ALA A 354 4.23 13.96 -37.46
C ALA A 354 2.73 13.59 -37.54
N ALA A 355 2.20 12.93 -36.50
CA ALA A 355 0.79 12.58 -36.42
C ALA A 355 -0.11 13.82 -36.34
N VAL A 356 0.19 14.77 -35.45
CA VAL A 356 -0.57 16.04 -35.32
C VAL A 356 -0.43 16.92 -36.57
N ALA A 357 0.74 16.90 -37.24
CA ALA A 357 0.90 17.63 -38.51
C ALA A 357 0.00 17.07 -39.64
N ALA A 358 -0.24 15.74 -39.65
CA ALA A 358 -1.12 15.09 -40.61
C ALA A 358 -2.61 15.15 -40.23
N ALA A 359 -2.93 15.14 -38.94
CA ALA A 359 -4.27 15.20 -38.33
C ALA A 359 -4.26 16.05 -37.05
N PRO A 360 -4.45 17.39 -37.14
CA PRO A 360 -4.36 18.29 -36.01
C PRO A 360 -5.45 18.09 -34.93
N ASP A 361 -6.47 17.35 -35.23
CA ASP A 361 -7.62 17.03 -34.39
C ASP A 361 -7.47 15.69 -33.62
N LEU A 362 -6.31 15.05 -33.67
CA LEU A 362 -6.03 13.88 -32.83
C LEU A 362 -5.80 14.29 -31.38
N GLU A 363 -6.84 14.22 -30.54
CA GLU A 363 -6.88 14.64 -29.16
C GLU A 363 -5.74 14.04 -28.32
N GLY A 364 -5.62 12.73 -28.27
CA GLY A 364 -4.61 12.03 -27.46
C GLY A 364 -3.17 12.33 -27.88
N ALA A 365 -2.92 12.44 -29.19
CA ALA A 365 -1.61 12.83 -29.70
C ALA A 365 -1.27 14.28 -29.39
N ALA A 366 -2.24 15.20 -29.54
CA ALA A 366 -2.06 16.61 -29.24
C ALA A 366 -1.84 16.85 -27.73
N ALA A 367 -2.59 16.16 -26.85
CA ALA A 367 -2.46 16.22 -25.41
C ALA A 367 -1.07 15.73 -24.96
N THR A 368 -0.68 14.54 -25.36
CA THR A 368 0.63 13.97 -25.01
C THR A 368 1.78 14.84 -25.52
N LEU A 369 1.71 15.26 -26.78
CA LEU A 369 2.74 16.14 -27.35
C LEU A 369 2.81 17.49 -26.63
N ALA A 370 1.69 18.06 -26.22
CA ALA A 370 1.68 19.31 -25.46
C ALA A 370 2.43 19.18 -24.12
N VAL A 371 2.24 18.09 -23.40
CA VAL A 371 2.95 17.81 -22.16
C VAL A 371 4.46 17.64 -22.42
N LEU A 372 4.87 16.85 -23.43
CA LEU A 372 6.27 16.67 -23.78
C LEU A 372 6.94 17.97 -24.26
N GLU A 373 6.22 18.83 -24.98
CA GLU A 373 6.73 20.14 -25.38
C GLU A 373 6.87 21.11 -24.18
N MET A 374 6.08 20.92 -23.14
CA MET A 374 6.29 21.65 -21.88
C MET A 374 7.54 21.17 -21.16
N ASP A 375 7.83 19.89 -21.14
CA ASP A 375 9.06 19.34 -20.60
C ASP A 375 10.29 19.92 -21.33
N ARG A 376 10.18 20.12 -22.64
CA ARG A 376 11.18 20.84 -23.46
C ARG A 376 11.23 22.37 -23.26
N GLY A 377 10.37 22.91 -22.42
CA GLY A 377 10.25 24.37 -22.24
C GLY A 377 9.48 25.09 -23.36
N ASN A 378 8.92 24.40 -24.36
CA ASN A 378 8.25 24.96 -25.52
C ASN A 378 6.77 25.28 -25.27
N VAL A 379 6.47 26.06 -24.21
CA VAL A 379 5.09 26.37 -23.78
C VAL A 379 4.25 26.99 -24.91
N SER A 380 4.86 27.78 -25.81
CA SER A 380 4.14 28.37 -26.97
C SER A 380 3.64 27.29 -27.92
N ARG A 381 4.41 26.23 -28.15
CA ARG A 381 4.02 25.09 -28.97
C ARG A 381 2.91 24.30 -28.27
N ALA A 382 3.12 23.96 -26.99
CA ALA A 382 2.12 23.27 -26.15
C ALA A 382 0.75 23.97 -26.21
N ARG A 383 0.73 25.29 -26.05
CA ARG A 383 -0.48 26.10 -26.17
C ARG A 383 -1.15 25.98 -27.54
N SER A 384 -0.35 25.97 -28.63
CA SER A 384 -0.91 25.83 -29.98
C SER A 384 -1.55 24.47 -30.20
N LEU A 385 -1.00 23.42 -29.57
CA LEU A 385 -1.51 22.05 -29.62
C LEU A 385 -2.86 21.94 -28.91
N VAL A 386 -2.97 22.40 -27.67
CA VAL A 386 -4.23 22.35 -26.92
C VAL A 386 -5.32 23.27 -27.48
N ALA A 387 -4.96 24.32 -28.19
CA ALA A 387 -5.92 25.18 -28.89
C ALA A 387 -6.43 24.59 -30.21
N GLY A 388 -5.77 23.58 -30.76
CA GLY A 388 -6.06 22.96 -32.04
C GLY A 388 -6.88 21.68 -31.99
N ALA A 389 -7.04 21.10 -30.81
CA ALA A 389 -7.75 19.86 -30.57
C ALA A 389 -8.64 19.99 -29.32
N ASP A 390 -9.63 19.11 -29.19
CA ASP A 390 -10.49 19.02 -27.99
C ASP A 390 -9.76 18.21 -26.91
N VAL A 391 -8.78 18.85 -26.27
CA VAL A 391 -7.88 18.21 -25.31
C VAL A 391 -8.52 18.28 -23.91
N GLU A 392 -8.28 17.25 -23.12
CA GLU A 392 -8.74 17.15 -21.72
C GLU A 392 -8.42 18.43 -20.93
N LEU A 393 -9.39 18.90 -20.11
CA LEU A 393 -9.30 20.15 -19.36
C LEU A 393 -8.04 20.21 -18.47
N GLY A 394 -7.64 19.12 -17.85
CA GLY A 394 -6.44 19.06 -17.00
C GLY A 394 -5.14 19.43 -17.73
N VAL A 395 -4.98 19.00 -18.99
CA VAL A 395 -3.81 19.39 -19.82
C VAL A 395 -3.89 20.85 -20.26
N VAL A 396 -5.09 21.35 -20.56
CA VAL A 396 -5.30 22.77 -20.91
C VAL A 396 -4.93 23.65 -19.72
N GLU A 397 -5.43 23.34 -18.54
CA GLU A 397 -5.14 24.06 -17.28
C GLU A 397 -3.65 24.06 -16.95
N LEU A 398 -3.00 22.90 -17.11
CA LEU A 398 -1.54 22.77 -16.93
C LEU A 398 -0.76 23.73 -17.82
N VAL A 399 -1.07 23.76 -19.12
CA VAL A 399 -0.40 24.64 -20.10
C VAL A 399 -0.66 26.10 -19.81
N GLU A 400 -1.90 26.46 -19.44
CA GLU A 400 -2.27 27.85 -19.11
C GLU A 400 -1.62 28.32 -17.81
N ASP A 401 -1.55 27.47 -16.80
CA ASP A 401 -0.92 27.80 -15.52
C ASP A 401 0.59 27.97 -15.66
N GLU A 402 1.27 27.06 -16.38
CA GLU A 402 2.69 27.22 -16.73
C GLU A 402 2.93 28.54 -17.48
N GLN A 403 2.08 28.89 -18.42
CA GLN A 403 2.18 30.15 -19.13
C GLN A 403 2.01 31.36 -18.21
N ARG A 404 1.03 31.34 -17.30
CA ARG A 404 0.80 32.42 -16.31
C ARG A 404 2.01 32.58 -15.40
N ARG A 405 2.55 31.45 -14.88
CA ARG A 405 3.71 31.45 -13.98
C ARG A 405 4.96 31.99 -14.70
N ARG A 406 5.23 31.53 -15.94
CA ARG A 406 6.36 32.04 -16.75
C ARG A 406 6.20 33.53 -17.08
N ALA A 407 4.99 33.99 -17.37
CA ALA A 407 4.72 35.41 -17.59
C ALA A 407 4.97 36.25 -16.33
N ALA A 408 4.67 35.76 -15.15
CA ALA A 408 4.92 36.41 -13.88
C ALA A 408 6.42 36.50 -13.53
N LEU A 409 7.24 35.58 -14.04
CA LEU A 409 8.68 35.57 -13.86
C LEU A 409 9.41 36.56 -14.79
N VAL A 410 8.74 37.04 -15.86
CA VAL A 410 9.32 38.04 -16.75
C VAL A 410 9.14 39.41 -16.12
N PRO A 411 10.20 40.13 -15.77
CA PRO A 411 10.09 41.49 -15.27
C PRO A 411 9.35 42.37 -16.28
N SER A 412 8.61 43.37 -15.82
CA SER A 412 7.90 44.34 -16.65
C SER A 412 8.91 45.28 -17.36
N ALA A 413 9.66 44.75 -18.31
CA ALA A 413 10.58 45.48 -19.13
C ALA A 413 9.85 46.05 -20.35
N GLY A 414 10.06 47.32 -20.62
CA GLY A 414 9.55 47.95 -21.83
C GLY A 414 10.19 47.32 -23.06
N ARG A 415 9.45 47.29 -24.17
CA ARG A 415 9.86 46.62 -25.42
C ARG A 415 11.26 46.98 -25.89
N ASN A 416 11.72 48.19 -25.58
CA ASN A 416 13.04 48.72 -25.98
C ASN A 416 14.07 48.75 -24.86
N ASP A 417 13.72 48.39 -23.65
CA ASP A 417 14.61 48.37 -22.50
C ASP A 417 15.70 47.28 -22.63
N PRO A 418 16.84 47.43 -21.94
CA PRO A 418 17.81 46.33 -21.84
C PRO A 418 17.12 45.07 -21.32
N CYS A 419 17.44 43.95 -21.93
CA CYS A 419 16.81 42.68 -21.51
C CYS A 419 17.20 42.33 -20.08
N PRO A 420 16.25 41.98 -19.20
CA PRO A 420 16.54 41.65 -17.80
C PRO A 420 17.42 40.38 -17.66
N CYS A 421 17.57 39.58 -18.73
CA CYS A 421 18.44 38.38 -18.73
C CYS A 421 19.95 38.73 -18.70
N GLY A 422 20.32 40.03 -18.73
CA GLY A 422 21.72 40.45 -18.76
C GLY A 422 22.42 40.33 -20.11
N SER A 423 21.73 39.90 -21.18
CA SER A 423 22.30 39.72 -22.55
C SER A 423 22.76 41.02 -23.23
N GLY A 424 22.50 42.20 -22.64
CA GLY A 424 22.78 43.50 -23.24
C GLY A 424 21.91 43.84 -24.47
N ARG A 425 21.02 42.98 -24.89
CA ARG A 425 20.10 43.20 -26.02
C ARG A 425 18.81 43.88 -25.53
N LYS A 426 18.11 44.57 -26.47
CA LYS A 426 16.76 45.08 -26.18
C LYS A 426 15.79 43.92 -25.93
N PHE A 427 14.89 44.06 -24.97
CA PHE A 427 13.91 43.03 -24.57
C PHE A 427 13.17 42.42 -25.79
N LYS A 428 12.66 43.24 -26.71
CA LYS A 428 12.00 42.78 -27.94
C LYS A 428 12.87 41.94 -28.89
N LYS A 429 14.19 41.98 -28.76
CA LYS A 429 15.17 41.25 -29.59
C LYS A 429 15.84 40.08 -28.82
N CYS A 430 15.39 39.84 -27.59
CA CYS A 430 15.86 38.77 -26.71
C CYS A 430 14.67 38.02 -26.13
N CYS A 431 14.42 38.14 -24.84
CA CYS A 431 13.35 37.42 -24.13
C CYS A 431 11.94 37.79 -24.60
N GLY A 432 11.74 39.03 -25.03
CA GLY A 432 10.48 39.47 -25.64
C GLY A 432 10.24 39.07 -27.09
N ALA A 433 11.16 38.31 -27.71
CA ALA A 433 11.03 37.79 -29.10
C ALA A 433 10.43 36.39 -29.18
N GLY A 434 9.98 35.82 -28.06
CA GLY A 434 9.22 34.52 -28.05
C GLY A 434 10.01 33.27 -27.74
N GLY A 435 11.27 33.38 -27.33
CA GLY A 435 12.10 32.20 -27.02
C GLY A 435 12.89 32.29 -25.71
N GLY A 436 12.64 33.25 -24.86
CA GLY A 436 13.59 33.55 -23.81
C GLY A 436 13.05 33.65 -22.39
N ALA A 437 11.88 33.21 -22.10
CA ALA A 437 11.38 33.25 -20.71
C ALA A 437 12.20 32.35 -19.77
N ALA A 438 12.70 31.22 -20.26
CA ALA A 438 13.56 30.32 -19.47
C ALA A 438 14.90 30.93 -19.07
N ALA A 439 15.46 31.84 -19.90
CA ALA A 439 16.76 32.47 -19.63
C ALA A 439 16.71 33.62 -18.58
N VAL A 440 15.52 34.04 -18.15
CA VAL A 440 15.33 35.20 -17.26
C VAL A 440 15.12 34.83 -15.81
N SER A 441 14.60 33.60 -15.55
CA SER A 441 14.37 33.11 -14.20
C SER A 441 15.51 32.20 -13.75
N GLY A 442 16.18 32.59 -12.66
CA GLY A 442 17.11 31.67 -12.01
C GLY A 442 16.41 30.36 -11.62
N LEU A 443 17.19 29.30 -11.42
CA LEU A 443 16.69 27.95 -11.11
C LEU A 443 15.61 27.93 -10.01
N ALA A 444 15.83 28.69 -8.93
CA ALA A 444 14.87 28.82 -7.82
C ALA A 444 13.47 29.30 -8.24
N ALA A 445 13.38 30.15 -9.28
CA ALA A 445 12.09 30.63 -9.77
C ALA A 445 11.36 29.59 -10.66
N ARG A 446 12.07 28.57 -11.13
CA ARG A 446 11.48 27.44 -11.91
C ARG A 446 11.00 26.28 -11.06
N VAL A 447 11.39 26.22 -9.76
CA VAL A 447 10.94 25.16 -8.84
C VAL A 447 9.43 24.91 -8.89
N PRO A 448 8.55 25.93 -8.80
CA PRO A 448 7.10 25.70 -8.88
C PRO A 448 6.63 25.10 -10.21
N LEU A 449 7.34 25.38 -11.33
CA LEU A 449 7.03 24.84 -12.64
C LEU A 449 7.41 23.35 -12.73
N VAL A 450 8.58 23.01 -12.17
CA VAL A 450 9.05 21.63 -12.08
C VAL A 450 8.12 20.80 -11.22
N LEU A 451 7.76 21.29 -10.03
CA LEU A 451 6.81 20.61 -9.13
C LEU A 451 5.44 20.41 -9.77
N GLN A 452 4.95 21.38 -10.54
CA GLN A 452 3.68 21.26 -11.25
C GLN A 452 3.71 20.15 -12.30
N ARG A 453 4.80 20.03 -13.08
CA ARG A 453 4.98 18.96 -14.07
C ARG A 453 5.10 17.60 -13.42
N LEU A 454 5.86 17.48 -12.32
CA LEU A 454 5.95 16.25 -11.51
C LEU A 454 4.58 15.87 -10.95
N GLY A 455 3.85 16.82 -10.38
CA GLY A 455 2.48 16.59 -9.87
C GLY A 455 1.52 16.11 -10.97
N HIS A 456 1.57 16.73 -12.16
CA HIS A 456 0.75 16.28 -13.29
C HIS A 456 1.11 14.84 -13.73
N PHE A 457 2.39 14.49 -13.74
CA PHE A 457 2.83 13.13 -14.05
C PHE A 457 2.32 12.14 -12.99
N ALA A 458 2.46 12.48 -11.71
CA ALA A 458 1.98 11.64 -10.62
C ALA A 458 0.45 11.47 -10.60
N LEU A 459 -0.29 12.50 -11.00
CA LEU A 459 -1.75 12.44 -11.12
C LEU A 459 -2.23 11.73 -12.38
N GLY A 460 -1.33 11.54 -13.35
CA GLY A 460 -1.61 10.84 -14.60
C GLY A 460 -1.80 9.32 -14.44
N PRO A 461 -2.01 8.63 -15.59
CA PRO A 461 -2.21 7.18 -15.60
C PRO A 461 -1.05 6.40 -14.98
N ASP A 462 0.19 6.85 -15.20
CA ASP A 462 1.41 6.19 -14.71
C ASP A 462 1.50 6.21 -13.18
N GLY A 463 1.05 7.28 -12.54
CA GLY A 463 1.04 7.41 -11.08
C GLY A 463 -0.16 6.73 -10.38
N HIS A 464 -1.19 6.31 -11.14
CA HIS A 464 -2.41 5.81 -10.51
C HIS A 464 -2.23 4.54 -9.67
N PRO A 465 -1.49 3.50 -10.11
CA PRO A 465 -1.29 2.30 -9.29
C PRO A 465 -0.61 2.62 -7.96
N VAL A 466 0.42 3.46 -7.98
CA VAL A 466 1.12 3.90 -6.76
C VAL A 466 0.17 4.66 -5.83
N ARG A 467 -0.60 5.61 -6.37
CA ARG A 467 -1.57 6.37 -5.56
C ARG A 467 -2.68 5.51 -4.97
N VAL A 468 -3.15 4.50 -5.69
CA VAL A 468 -4.14 3.53 -5.17
C VAL A 468 -3.55 2.74 -4.02
N GLY A 469 -2.31 2.25 -4.14
CA GLY A 469 -1.60 1.57 -3.05
C GLY A 469 -1.50 2.47 -1.81
N LEU A 470 -0.97 3.69 -1.96
CA LEU A 470 -0.83 4.64 -0.86
C LEU A 470 -2.18 5.05 -0.24
N ALA A 471 -3.23 5.24 -1.06
CA ALA A 471 -4.57 5.54 -0.55
C ALA A 471 -5.15 4.36 0.26
N LEU A 472 -4.86 3.12 -0.15
CA LEU A 472 -5.24 1.93 0.60
C LEU A 472 -4.50 1.88 1.95
N SER A 473 -3.17 2.05 1.94
CA SER A 473 -2.36 2.08 3.17
C SER A 473 -2.80 3.21 4.12
N ALA A 474 -3.13 4.40 3.58
CA ALA A 474 -3.67 5.51 4.37
C ALA A 474 -5.09 5.25 4.91
N SER A 475 -5.82 4.30 4.33
CA SER A 475 -7.19 3.96 4.76
C SER A 475 -7.22 2.90 5.86
N ASP A 476 -6.06 2.39 6.26
CA ASP A 476 -5.98 1.40 7.33
C ASP A 476 -6.54 1.94 8.65
N GLY A 477 -7.33 1.12 9.34
CA GLY A 477 -8.01 1.49 10.58
C GLY A 477 -9.21 2.43 10.42
N HIS A 478 -9.61 2.81 9.19
CA HIS A 478 -10.84 3.57 8.94
C HIS A 478 -12.05 2.64 8.76
N ASP A 479 -13.17 2.95 9.42
CA ASP A 479 -14.40 2.16 9.33
C ASP A 479 -14.98 2.16 7.90
N ASP A 480 -14.93 3.31 7.21
CA ASP A 480 -15.28 3.45 5.78
C ASP A 480 -14.01 3.48 4.93
N VAL A 481 -13.46 2.31 4.63
CA VAL A 481 -12.23 2.16 3.83
C VAL A 481 -12.40 2.77 2.43
N LEU A 482 -13.57 2.58 1.78
CA LEU A 482 -13.78 3.10 0.42
C LEU A 482 -13.85 4.63 0.40
N GLY A 483 -14.60 5.24 1.32
CA GLY A 483 -14.67 6.70 1.44
C GLY A 483 -13.34 7.32 1.87
N ALA A 484 -12.55 6.62 2.69
CA ALA A 484 -11.18 7.01 3.04
C ALA A 484 -10.26 6.97 1.80
N MET A 485 -10.28 5.87 1.03
CA MET A 485 -9.51 5.74 -0.21
C MET A 485 -9.85 6.85 -1.22
N GLU A 486 -11.13 7.15 -1.45
CA GLU A 486 -11.54 8.23 -2.35
C GLU A 486 -10.96 9.59 -1.91
N ARG A 487 -10.94 9.86 -0.60
CA ARG A 487 -10.36 11.07 -0.01
C ARG A 487 -8.85 11.12 -0.23
N PHE A 488 -8.15 10.02 0.03
CA PHE A 488 -6.70 9.97 -0.01
C PHE A 488 -6.11 9.85 -1.42
N LEU A 489 -6.85 9.32 -2.39
CA LEU A 489 -6.38 9.08 -3.76
C LEU A 489 -5.80 10.32 -4.45
N PHE A 490 -6.30 11.50 -4.12
CA PHE A 490 -5.87 12.80 -4.67
C PHE A 490 -5.31 13.74 -3.59
N ASP A 491 -5.03 13.23 -2.39
CA ASP A 491 -4.47 14.05 -1.33
C ASP A 491 -3.09 14.58 -1.73
N PRO A 492 -2.82 15.88 -1.60
CA PRO A 492 -1.55 16.47 -2.01
C PRO A 492 -0.32 15.89 -1.32
N PHE A 493 -0.44 15.51 -0.04
CA PHE A 493 0.66 14.89 0.70
C PHE A 493 0.98 13.49 0.14
N LEU A 494 -0.05 12.67 -0.13
CA LEU A 494 0.17 11.33 -0.71
C LEU A 494 0.65 11.39 -2.16
N VAL A 495 0.26 12.41 -2.94
CA VAL A 495 0.87 12.67 -4.26
C VAL A 495 2.35 13.02 -4.12
N ASP A 496 2.73 13.79 -3.10
CA ASP A 496 4.13 14.11 -2.80
C ASP A 496 4.92 12.87 -2.31
N VAL A 497 4.32 12.01 -1.50
CA VAL A 497 4.88 10.70 -1.12
C VAL A 497 5.06 9.82 -2.35
N ALA A 498 4.08 9.74 -3.25
CA ALA A 498 4.17 8.95 -4.48
C ALA A 498 5.34 9.41 -5.38
N LEU A 499 5.59 10.73 -5.44
CA LEU A 499 6.69 11.30 -6.22
C LEU A 499 8.07 10.95 -5.67
N HIS A 500 8.22 11.02 -4.37
CA HIS A 500 9.51 10.86 -3.71
C HIS A 500 9.75 9.42 -3.24
N GLU A 501 9.02 8.99 -2.23
CA GLU A 501 9.16 7.67 -1.62
C GLU A 501 8.57 6.56 -2.49
N GLY A 502 7.51 6.85 -3.26
CA GLY A 502 6.86 5.91 -4.19
C GLY A 502 7.54 5.78 -5.57
N GLY A 503 8.69 6.45 -5.79
CA GLY A 503 9.54 6.29 -6.98
C GLY A 503 9.02 6.94 -8.27
N LEU A 504 7.89 7.66 -8.26
CA LEU A 504 7.36 8.30 -9.48
C LEU A 504 8.25 9.42 -10.01
N GLY A 505 9.05 10.08 -9.15
CA GLY A 505 10.02 11.09 -9.58
C GLY A 505 11.16 10.49 -10.39
N ASP A 506 11.68 9.34 -9.98
CA ASP A 506 12.69 8.58 -10.73
C ASP A 506 12.10 8.04 -12.05
N ALA A 507 10.86 7.55 -12.04
CA ALA A 507 10.15 7.13 -13.25
C ALA A 507 9.96 8.30 -14.23
N TYR A 508 9.64 9.50 -13.74
CA TYR A 508 9.55 10.71 -14.58
C TYR A 508 10.89 11.04 -15.21
N LEU A 509 11.99 11.04 -14.45
CA LEU A 509 13.33 11.28 -14.99
C LEU A 509 13.75 10.22 -16.01
N ALA A 510 13.50 8.95 -15.72
CA ALA A 510 13.80 7.84 -16.64
C ALA A 510 13.03 7.99 -17.95
N GLN A 511 11.75 8.36 -17.91
CA GLN A 511 10.90 8.47 -19.08
C GLN A 511 11.10 9.78 -19.85
N ARG A 512 11.35 10.92 -19.15
CA ARG A 512 11.29 12.27 -19.73
C ARG A 512 12.53 13.12 -19.51
N GLY A 513 13.51 12.66 -18.72
CA GLY A 513 14.67 13.47 -18.30
C GLY A 513 15.48 14.03 -19.48
N VAL A 514 15.61 13.29 -20.59
CA VAL A 514 16.33 13.76 -21.79
C VAL A 514 15.67 14.95 -22.50
N LEU A 515 14.39 15.23 -22.21
CA LEU A 515 13.64 16.38 -22.76
C LEU A 515 13.86 17.64 -21.92
N LEU A 516 14.27 17.50 -20.67
CA LEU A 516 14.44 18.62 -19.73
C LEU A 516 15.72 19.36 -19.93
N GLU A 517 15.78 20.63 -19.46
CA GLU A 517 17.04 21.34 -19.36
C GLU A 517 17.93 20.69 -18.27
N ALA A 518 19.24 20.62 -18.49
CA ALA A 518 20.17 19.92 -17.60
C ALA A 518 20.14 20.43 -16.14
N ASP A 519 19.85 21.72 -15.94
CA ASP A 519 19.72 22.29 -14.61
C ASP A 519 18.37 21.96 -13.93
N GLU A 520 17.31 21.65 -14.70
CA GLU A 520 16.05 21.12 -14.18
C GLU A 520 16.18 19.65 -13.78
N VAL A 521 16.92 18.83 -14.57
CA VAL A 521 17.26 17.46 -14.17
C VAL A 521 18.01 17.46 -12.84
N ALA A 522 19.09 18.25 -12.74
CA ALA A 522 19.85 18.36 -11.50
C ALA A 522 19.01 18.86 -10.31
N LEU A 523 18.05 19.75 -10.56
CA LEU A 523 17.11 20.18 -9.52
C LEU A 523 16.22 19.05 -9.02
N ILE A 524 15.64 18.28 -9.95
CA ILE A 524 14.77 17.14 -9.60
C ILE A 524 15.59 16.10 -8.83
N GLU A 525 16.79 15.76 -9.29
CA GLU A 525 17.70 14.84 -8.60
C GLU A 525 17.98 15.27 -7.16
N VAL A 526 18.26 16.57 -6.93
CA VAL A 526 18.44 17.12 -5.58
C VAL A 526 17.15 16.95 -4.75
N MET A 527 15.99 17.24 -5.34
CA MET A 527 14.71 17.13 -4.65
C MET A 527 14.36 15.67 -4.27
N LEU A 528 14.67 14.70 -5.13
CA LEU A 528 14.37 13.28 -4.89
C LEU A 528 15.26 12.67 -3.80
N VAL A 529 16.53 13.10 -3.70
CA VAL A 529 17.45 12.57 -2.68
C VAL A 529 17.37 13.29 -1.33
N GLU A 530 16.71 14.46 -1.27
CA GLU A 530 16.58 15.17 0.01
C GLU A 530 15.57 14.48 0.91
N PRO A 531 15.98 14.00 2.10
CA PRO A 531 15.10 13.28 2.99
C PRO A 531 14.03 14.19 3.60
N ARG A 532 12.88 13.61 3.90
CA ARG A 532 11.85 14.24 4.71
C ARG A 532 12.31 14.25 6.15
N ARG A 533 12.11 15.36 6.86
CA ARG A 533 12.54 15.53 8.27
C ARG A 533 11.47 16.22 9.08
N VAL A 534 11.53 16.03 10.40
CA VAL A 534 10.69 16.78 11.33
C VAL A 534 11.45 18.03 11.76
N TRP A 535 10.87 19.18 11.47
CA TRP A 535 11.42 20.50 11.75
C TRP A 535 10.60 21.21 12.82
N GLU A 536 11.23 21.77 13.81
CA GLU A 536 10.60 22.70 14.75
C GLU A 536 10.69 24.14 14.22
N ILE A 537 9.59 24.88 14.25
CA ILE A 537 9.59 26.30 13.93
C ILE A 537 10.18 27.09 15.09
N VAL A 538 11.33 27.70 14.90
CA VAL A 538 12.03 28.52 15.91
C VAL A 538 11.65 30.00 15.79
N GLU A 539 11.40 30.49 14.57
CA GLU A 539 11.03 31.88 14.30
C GLU A 539 10.15 31.97 13.06
N VAL A 540 9.15 32.84 13.11
CA VAL A 540 8.25 33.13 11.98
C VAL A 540 8.37 34.61 11.63
N VAL A 541 8.80 34.90 10.39
CA VAL A 541 8.71 36.25 9.82
C VAL A 541 7.63 36.19 8.75
N VAL A 542 6.42 36.65 9.10
CA VAL A 542 5.25 36.55 8.24
C VAL A 542 5.48 37.15 6.85
N ASP A 543 5.09 36.42 5.80
CA ASP A 543 5.29 36.76 4.37
C ASP A 543 6.76 36.85 3.92
N GLU A 544 7.74 36.32 4.73
CA GLU A 544 9.17 36.41 4.41
C GLU A 544 9.91 35.10 4.61
N SER A 545 9.93 34.51 5.85
CA SER A 545 10.75 33.33 6.14
C SER A 545 10.30 32.56 7.38
N LEU A 546 10.72 31.30 7.44
CA LEU A 546 10.70 30.45 8.62
C LEU A 546 12.14 30.12 9.04
N THR A 547 12.44 30.20 10.32
CA THR A 547 13.64 29.60 10.89
C THR A 547 13.26 28.24 11.46
N LEU A 548 13.86 27.18 10.95
CA LEU A 548 13.53 25.79 11.26
C LEU A 548 14.70 25.11 11.96
N ARG A 549 14.45 24.33 12.99
CA ARG A 549 15.42 23.47 13.68
C ARG A 549 15.09 22.02 13.34
N ASP A 550 16.06 21.27 12.81
CA ASP A 550 15.94 19.83 12.63
C ASP A 550 15.89 19.15 14.01
N THR A 551 14.85 18.39 14.28
CA THR A 551 14.65 17.73 15.59
C THR A 551 15.64 16.59 15.84
N GLY A 552 16.23 16.00 14.77
CA GLY A 552 17.21 14.92 14.85
C GLY A 552 18.64 15.45 15.00
N SER A 553 19.10 16.34 14.11
CA SER A 553 20.46 16.86 14.13
C SER A 553 20.66 18.11 15.00
N GLY A 554 19.59 18.85 15.30
CA GLY A 554 19.65 20.16 15.96
C GLY A 554 20.09 21.32 15.05
N ASP A 555 20.33 21.07 13.76
CA ASP A 555 20.73 22.09 12.80
C ASP A 555 19.64 23.13 12.59
N VAL A 556 20.03 24.42 12.54
CA VAL A 556 19.12 25.53 12.34
C VAL A 556 19.30 26.10 10.94
N VAL A 557 18.18 26.22 10.19
CA VAL A 557 18.16 26.74 8.83
C VAL A 557 17.11 27.82 8.66
N VAL A 558 17.40 28.82 7.81
CA VAL A 558 16.39 29.83 7.42
C VAL A 558 15.89 29.52 6.02
N VAL A 559 14.58 29.31 5.90
CA VAL A 559 13.89 29.01 4.66
C VAL A 559 13.10 30.23 4.22
N ARG A 560 13.27 30.64 2.97
CA ARG A 560 12.44 31.71 2.38
C ARG A 560 11.08 31.12 1.99
N GLU A 561 10.04 31.54 2.72
CA GLU A 561 8.67 31.10 2.50
C GLU A 561 7.72 32.29 2.76
N ARG A 562 6.66 32.39 1.98
CA ARG A 562 5.66 33.46 2.13
C ARG A 562 4.30 32.91 2.57
N ALA A 563 3.72 32.06 1.74
CA ALA A 563 2.38 31.54 2.02
C ALA A 563 2.36 30.63 3.25
N GLY A 564 3.36 29.77 3.38
CA GLY A 564 3.50 28.83 4.48
C GLY A 564 3.88 29.44 5.83
N THR A 565 4.19 30.77 5.90
CA THR A 565 4.42 31.46 7.18
C THR A 565 3.13 31.88 7.87
N ARG A 566 2.00 31.95 7.12
CA ARG A 566 0.74 32.46 7.66
C ARG A 566 0.06 31.41 8.51
N GLY A 567 -0.32 31.78 9.74
CA GLY A 567 -0.96 30.88 10.68
C GLY A 567 0.00 29.84 11.28
N ARG A 568 1.30 30.06 11.17
CA ARG A 568 2.32 29.25 11.87
C ARG A 568 2.73 29.88 13.19
N GLU A 569 3.01 29.04 14.15
CA GLU A 569 3.46 29.43 15.48
C GLU A 569 4.86 28.86 15.77
N VAL A 570 5.60 29.55 16.64
CA VAL A 570 6.89 29.07 17.12
C VAL A 570 6.65 27.84 18.01
N GLY A 571 7.42 26.76 17.78
CA GLY A 571 7.31 25.48 18.47
C GLY A 571 6.42 24.48 17.74
N GLU A 572 5.72 24.85 16.64
CA GLU A 572 5.07 23.86 15.79
C GLU A 572 6.09 22.93 15.14
N LEU A 573 5.73 21.66 15.00
CA LEU A 573 6.52 20.67 14.27
C LEU A 573 5.98 20.53 12.85
N LEU A 574 6.89 20.55 11.87
CA LEU A 574 6.59 20.37 10.45
C LEU A 574 7.34 19.16 9.90
N LEU A 575 6.63 18.22 9.33
CA LEU A 575 7.21 17.20 8.46
C LEU A 575 7.40 17.81 7.06
N ALA A 576 8.65 18.03 6.63
CA ALA A 576 8.96 18.72 5.39
C ALA A 576 10.34 18.35 4.84
N ARG A 577 10.56 18.62 3.54
CA ARG A 577 11.88 18.57 2.90
C ARG A 577 12.43 19.98 2.73
N VAL A 578 13.72 20.15 3.02
CA VAL A 578 14.43 21.43 2.90
C VAL A 578 15.74 21.22 2.18
N ALA A 579 15.83 21.63 0.93
CA ALA A 579 17.04 21.53 0.12
C ALA A 579 17.71 22.88 -0.12
N GLU A 580 19.01 22.83 -0.44
CA GLU A 580 19.73 23.98 -0.94
C GLU A 580 19.57 24.10 -2.45
N VAL A 581 18.87 25.14 -2.90
CA VAL A 581 18.60 25.40 -4.32
C VAL A 581 19.11 26.80 -4.68
N ALA A 582 20.00 26.87 -5.67
CA ALA A 582 20.54 28.15 -6.20
C ALA A 582 21.12 29.07 -5.12
N GLY A 583 21.78 28.51 -4.09
CA GLY A 583 22.43 29.25 -3.01
C GLY A 583 21.48 29.79 -1.94
N GLY A 584 20.27 29.24 -1.83
CA GLY A 584 19.31 29.48 -0.76
C GLY A 584 18.63 28.21 -0.31
N ARG A 585 18.16 28.16 0.95
CA ARG A 585 17.36 27.05 1.45
C ARG A 585 15.91 27.25 1.06
N MET A 586 15.29 26.19 0.51
CA MET A 586 13.88 26.16 0.11
C MET A 586 13.21 24.93 0.70
N MET A 587 11.99 25.13 1.18
CA MET A 587 11.08 24.04 1.52
C MET A 587 10.30 23.66 0.26
N PHE A 588 10.12 22.37 0.03
CA PHE A 588 9.39 21.89 -1.14
C PHE A 588 8.54 20.64 -0.77
N GLY A 589 7.66 20.25 -1.70
CA GLY A 589 6.63 19.25 -1.40
C GLY A 589 5.49 19.82 -0.57
N VAL A 590 4.78 18.96 0.12
CA VAL A 590 3.64 19.30 0.97
C VAL A 590 4.03 19.16 2.43
N PRO A 591 4.26 20.28 3.16
CA PRO A 591 4.58 20.20 4.58
C PRO A 591 3.34 19.81 5.39
N VAL A 592 3.50 18.91 6.35
CA VAL A 592 2.43 18.47 7.27
C VAL A 592 2.79 18.93 8.69
N VAL A 593 1.80 19.49 9.39
CA VAL A 593 1.94 19.79 10.82
C VAL A 593 1.87 18.47 11.58
N VAL A 594 2.89 18.21 12.38
CA VAL A 594 2.97 17.01 13.22
C VAL A 594 2.44 17.33 14.61
N PRO A 595 1.31 16.74 15.04
CA PRO A 595 0.89 16.85 16.44
C PRO A 595 1.99 16.34 17.38
N LEU A 596 2.17 16.97 18.53
CA LEU A 596 3.24 16.58 19.47
C LEU A 596 3.17 15.10 19.87
N ARG A 597 1.95 14.57 20.07
CA ARG A 597 1.70 13.17 20.38
C ARG A 597 2.14 12.18 19.30
N GLU A 598 2.28 12.64 18.05
CA GLU A 598 2.69 11.84 16.89
C GLU A 598 4.19 11.98 16.57
N ARG A 599 4.92 12.77 17.36
CA ARG A 599 6.34 13.08 17.11
C ARG A 599 7.20 11.83 17.09
N GLU A 600 7.11 11.01 18.15
CA GLU A 600 7.91 9.77 18.25
C GLU A 600 7.55 8.79 17.15
N ARG A 601 6.26 8.62 16.87
CA ARG A 601 5.77 7.72 15.82
C ARG A 601 6.22 8.13 14.42
N VAL A 602 6.17 9.43 14.07
CA VAL A 602 6.67 9.90 12.76
C VAL A 602 8.19 9.82 12.67
N LEU A 603 8.92 10.02 13.77
CA LEU A 603 10.37 9.84 13.78
C LEU A 603 10.74 8.37 13.56
N ALA A 604 10.05 7.42 14.19
CA ALA A 604 10.24 6.00 13.93
C ALA A 604 10.01 5.67 12.45
N VAL A 605 8.91 6.12 11.84
CA VAL A 605 8.64 5.94 10.40
C VAL A 605 9.74 6.54 9.51
N LEU A 606 10.44 7.59 9.96
CA LEU A 606 11.50 8.24 9.20
C LEU A 606 12.89 7.63 9.44
N ASP A 607 13.13 7.01 10.60
CA ASP A 607 14.42 6.40 10.96
C ASP A 607 14.57 5.00 10.33
N GLU A 608 13.47 4.26 10.20
CA GLU A 608 13.38 3.10 9.34
C GLU A 608 13.45 3.55 7.87
N TRP A 609 13.85 2.68 6.98
CA TRP A 609 13.83 2.94 5.53
C TRP A 609 12.49 3.58 5.17
N VAL A 610 12.54 4.87 4.77
CA VAL A 610 11.33 5.68 4.56
C VAL A 610 10.46 4.97 3.53
N ASP A 611 9.58 4.11 4.03
CA ASP A 611 8.63 3.37 3.21
C ASP A 611 7.44 4.28 2.88
N ALA A 612 7.09 4.34 1.62
CA ALA A 612 5.96 5.12 1.14
C ALA A 612 4.64 4.70 1.81
N ASP A 613 4.46 3.40 2.05
CA ASP A 613 3.27 2.84 2.69
C ASP A 613 3.21 3.19 4.19
N GLY A 614 4.33 3.13 4.90
CA GLY A 614 4.42 3.56 6.30
C GLY A 614 4.09 5.04 6.49
N LEU A 615 4.58 5.92 5.61
CA LEU A 615 4.22 7.32 5.61
C LEU A 615 2.73 7.55 5.30
N ALA A 616 2.17 6.79 4.37
CA ALA A 616 0.77 6.87 4.02
C ALA A 616 -0.12 6.40 5.18
N SER A 617 0.20 5.27 5.81
CA SER A 617 -0.51 4.75 6.97
C SER A 617 -0.42 5.72 8.16
N TRP A 618 0.77 6.26 8.45
CA TRP A 618 0.91 7.30 9.49
C TRP A 618 0.04 8.52 9.18
N PHE A 619 0.10 9.04 7.96
CA PHE A 619 -0.69 10.21 7.56
C PHE A 619 -2.20 9.93 7.68
N GLY A 620 -2.66 8.78 7.20
CA GLY A 620 -4.05 8.35 7.32
C GLY A 620 -4.52 8.28 8.78
N SER A 621 -3.65 7.81 9.68
CA SER A 621 -3.96 7.71 11.10
C SER A 621 -4.21 9.07 11.80
N LEU A 622 -3.74 10.19 11.22
CA LEU A 622 -4.03 11.53 11.74
C LEU A 622 -5.51 11.91 11.63
N PHE A 623 -6.25 11.23 10.75
CA PHE A 623 -7.68 11.47 10.51
C PHE A 623 -8.57 10.43 11.22
N LEU A 624 -7.96 9.48 11.92
CA LEU A 624 -8.72 8.56 12.76
C LEU A 624 -9.24 9.32 14.00
N PRO A 625 -10.43 8.99 14.43
CA PRO A 625 -10.92 9.54 15.69
C PRO A 625 -10.01 9.10 16.84
N PRO A 626 -9.83 9.94 17.87
CA PRO A 626 -8.99 9.59 19.01
C PRO A 626 -9.55 8.33 19.69
N ARG A 627 -8.68 7.34 19.96
CA ARG A 627 -9.04 6.18 20.75
C ARG A 627 -9.26 6.64 22.18
N LEU A 628 -10.47 6.46 22.64
CA LEU A 628 -10.81 6.75 24.03
C LEU A 628 -10.38 5.55 24.89
N GLN A 629 -9.78 5.83 26.04
CA GLN A 629 -9.36 4.80 26.99
C GLN A 629 -9.99 5.06 28.36
N THR A 630 -10.24 3.98 29.08
CA THR A 630 -10.62 4.06 30.49
C THR A 630 -9.42 4.56 31.33
N ARG A 631 -9.67 4.97 32.58
CA ARG A 631 -8.56 5.31 33.49
C ARG A 631 -7.58 4.16 33.78
N GLU A 632 -7.95 2.94 33.43
CA GLU A 632 -7.14 1.73 33.59
C GLU A 632 -6.38 1.37 32.31
N GLY A 633 -6.49 2.20 31.24
CA GLY A 633 -5.81 2.01 29.95
C GLY A 633 -6.52 1.06 28.98
N GLU A 634 -7.71 0.53 29.36
CA GLU A 634 -8.52 -0.33 28.51
C GLU A 634 -9.21 0.50 27.42
N GLU A 635 -9.45 -0.07 26.24
CA GLU A 635 -10.19 0.60 25.17
C GLU A 635 -11.64 0.87 25.59
N LEU A 636 -12.11 2.09 25.37
CA LEU A 636 -13.44 2.52 25.81
C LEU A 636 -14.47 2.16 24.74
N VAL A 637 -15.18 1.05 24.96
CA VAL A 637 -16.28 0.56 24.14
C VAL A 637 -17.48 0.26 25.02
N LEU A 638 -18.69 0.53 24.55
CA LEU A 638 -19.90 0.13 25.25
C LEU A 638 -20.17 -1.34 25.00
N ARG A 639 -20.29 -2.10 26.08
CA ARG A 639 -20.66 -3.51 26.04
C ARG A 639 -21.99 -3.72 26.74
N LEU A 640 -22.89 -4.43 26.10
CA LEU A 640 -24.17 -4.89 26.67
C LEU A 640 -24.29 -6.39 26.48
N THR A 641 -24.48 -7.14 27.53
CA THR A 641 -24.74 -8.58 27.47
C THR A 641 -26.00 -8.92 28.26
N VAL A 642 -26.93 -9.61 27.65
CA VAL A 642 -28.17 -10.12 28.26
C VAL A 642 -28.00 -11.60 28.54
N CYS A 643 -28.14 -11.99 29.81
CA CYS A 643 -27.96 -13.33 30.30
C CYS A 643 -29.29 -13.87 30.82
N GLU A 644 -29.82 -14.95 30.24
CA GLU A 644 -31.00 -15.65 30.73
C GLU A 644 -30.58 -16.73 31.72
N LEU A 645 -31.12 -16.70 32.94
CA LEU A 645 -30.78 -17.66 33.99
C LEU A 645 -31.34 -19.06 33.65
N VAL A 646 -30.53 -20.08 33.87
CA VAL A 646 -30.94 -21.47 33.63
C VAL A 646 -31.69 -22.00 34.88
N GLY A 647 -32.96 -22.33 34.71
CA GLY A 647 -33.80 -22.89 35.76
C GLY A 647 -34.74 -21.86 36.40
N ASP A 648 -35.67 -22.36 37.26
CA ASP A 648 -36.63 -21.52 37.97
C ASP A 648 -36.02 -21.04 39.29
N VAL A 649 -35.16 -20.02 39.23
CA VAL A 649 -34.48 -19.45 40.41
C VAL A 649 -35.31 -18.29 40.94
N ALA A 650 -35.70 -18.35 42.22
CA ALA A 650 -36.46 -17.24 42.83
C ALA A 650 -35.65 -15.94 42.84
N SER A 651 -36.29 -14.81 42.46
CA SER A 651 -35.66 -13.50 42.38
C SER A 651 -34.90 -13.09 43.64
N GLU A 652 -35.46 -13.42 44.81
CA GLU A 652 -34.80 -13.09 46.10
C GLU A 652 -33.47 -13.83 46.29
N VAL A 653 -33.31 -15.01 45.69
CA VAL A 653 -32.05 -15.80 45.75
C VAL A 653 -31.03 -15.18 44.84
N VAL A 654 -31.47 -14.75 43.63
CA VAL A 654 -30.62 -14.07 42.66
C VAL A 654 -30.14 -12.73 43.26
N GLU A 655 -31.04 -11.93 43.79
CA GLU A 655 -30.71 -10.65 44.43
C GLU A 655 -29.72 -10.81 45.58
N ALA A 656 -29.94 -11.80 46.47
CA ALA A 656 -29.01 -12.05 47.56
C ALA A 656 -27.60 -12.45 47.11
N ALA A 657 -27.49 -13.20 46.01
CA ALA A 657 -26.20 -13.59 45.45
C ALA A 657 -25.49 -12.41 44.75
N LEU A 658 -26.25 -11.56 44.07
CA LEU A 658 -25.72 -10.32 43.45
C LEU A 658 -25.30 -9.29 44.53
N ASP A 659 -26.01 -9.21 45.68
CA ASP A 659 -25.63 -8.38 46.83
C ASP A 659 -24.30 -8.81 47.48
N ASP A 660 -23.97 -10.11 47.39
CA ASP A 660 -22.67 -10.63 47.86
C ASP A 660 -21.53 -10.36 46.84
N ALA A 661 -21.83 -10.28 45.56
CA ALA A 661 -20.83 -10.15 44.48
C ALA A 661 -20.56 -8.67 44.09
N PHE A 662 -21.57 -7.84 44.12
CA PHE A 662 -21.54 -6.46 43.64
C PHE A 662 -22.15 -5.47 44.65
N GLU A 663 -21.90 -4.19 44.51
CA GLU A 663 -22.49 -3.14 45.33
C GLU A 663 -23.87 -2.75 44.83
N ARG A 664 -24.92 -2.98 45.64
CA ARG A 664 -26.29 -2.58 45.31
C ARG A 664 -26.42 -1.06 45.22
N ALA A 665 -27.03 -0.53 44.19
CA ALA A 665 -27.26 0.89 43.99
C ALA A 665 -28.75 1.23 44.05
N GLY A 666 -29.23 1.62 45.21
CA GLY A 666 -30.61 2.03 45.41
C GLY A 666 -31.58 0.91 45.86
N GLU A 667 -32.89 1.15 45.70
CA GLU A 667 -33.98 0.22 46.07
C GLU A 667 -34.36 -0.73 44.91
N GLU A 668 -33.98 -0.40 43.65
CA GLU A 668 -34.22 -1.20 42.46
C GLU A 668 -33.18 -2.34 42.33
N PRO A 669 -33.46 -3.43 41.60
CA PRO A 669 -32.53 -4.54 41.38
C PRO A 669 -31.39 -4.15 40.41
N PHE A 670 -30.50 -3.30 40.91
CA PHE A 670 -29.41 -2.69 40.17
C PHE A 670 -28.11 -2.69 40.99
N TRP A 671 -27.03 -3.23 40.41
CA TRP A 671 -25.72 -3.40 41.07
C TRP A 671 -24.62 -2.76 40.26
N ARG A 672 -23.53 -2.42 40.94
CA ARG A 672 -22.32 -1.84 40.35
C ARG A 672 -21.09 -2.66 40.69
N GLU A 673 -20.25 -2.92 39.72
CA GLU A 673 -18.89 -3.37 40.00
C GLU A 673 -18.03 -2.14 40.32
N MET A 674 -17.53 -2.08 41.53
CA MET A 674 -16.71 -0.97 42.02
C MET A 674 -15.26 -1.36 42.12
N ALA A 675 -14.37 -0.49 41.62
CA ALA A 675 -12.92 -0.62 41.79
C ALA A 675 -12.34 0.60 42.51
N THR A 676 -11.22 0.39 43.18
CA THR A 676 -10.39 1.49 43.71
C THR A 676 -9.17 1.62 42.81
N VAL A 677 -9.00 2.76 42.19
CA VAL A 677 -7.85 3.08 41.35
C VAL A 677 -6.74 3.77 42.13
N ASP A 678 -5.57 3.90 41.51
CA ASP A 678 -4.46 4.61 42.10
C ASP A 678 -4.87 6.04 42.49
N GLY A 679 -4.57 6.44 43.73
CA GLY A 679 -5.06 7.70 44.32
C GLY A 679 -6.23 7.51 45.29
N GLY A 680 -6.82 6.32 45.38
CA GLY A 680 -7.89 5.98 46.34
C GLY A 680 -9.31 6.30 45.88
N ASP A 681 -9.48 6.80 44.64
CA ASP A 681 -10.77 7.07 44.02
C ASP A 681 -11.51 5.76 43.71
N ARG A 682 -12.83 5.75 43.98
CA ARG A 682 -13.68 4.61 43.58
C ARG A 682 -14.37 4.89 42.27
N ILE A 683 -14.21 3.98 41.31
CA ILE A 683 -14.84 4.05 40.00
C ILE A 683 -15.82 2.90 39.78
N VAL A 684 -16.83 3.13 38.97
CA VAL A 684 -17.73 2.09 38.45
C VAL A 684 -17.13 1.48 37.21
N ARG A 685 -16.88 0.18 37.20
CA ARG A 685 -16.41 -0.55 36.02
C ARG A 685 -17.52 -1.03 35.10
N GLY A 686 -18.67 -1.36 35.70
CA GLY A 686 -19.86 -1.76 34.98
C GLY A 686 -21.05 -1.95 35.92
N THR A 687 -22.17 -2.32 35.34
CA THR A 687 -23.45 -2.46 36.04
C THR A 687 -24.11 -3.78 35.68
N VAL A 688 -24.89 -4.29 36.63
CA VAL A 688 -25.75 -5.47 36.45
C VAL A 688 -27.17 -5.06 36.83
N ARG A 689 -28.14 -5.28 35.95
CA ARG A 689 -29.58 -5.08 36.24
C ARG A 689 -30.29 -6.40 36.10
N MET A 690 -31.29 -6.61 36.92
CA MET A 690 -32.19 -7.74 36.80
C MET A 690 -33.55 -7.25 36.32
N GLU A 691 -33.98 -7.71 35.16
CA GLU A 691 -35.24 -7.35 34.50
C GLU A 691 -35.97 -8.65 34.05
N GLU A 692 -37.21 -8.86 34.54
CA GLU A 692 -38.10 -9.96 34.13
C GLU A 692 -37.45 -11.38 34.07
N GLY A 693 -36.41 -11.63 34.91
CA GLY A 693 -35.74 -12.94 35.01
C GLY A 693 -34.47 -13.06 34.17
N VAL A 694 -34.05 -11.98 33.53
CA VAL A 694 -32.76 -11.88 32.85
C VAL A 694 -31.81 -10.93 33.57
N LEU A 695 -30.50 -11.13 33.40
CA LEU A 695 -29.49 -10.19 33.88
C LEU A 695 -28.95 -9.39 32.68
N VAL A 696 -29.01 -8.08 32.78
CA VAL A 696 -28.45 -7.17 31.80
C VAL A 696 -27.15 -6.62 32.38
N VAL A 697 -26.03 -6.91 31.70
CA VAL A 697 -24.69 -6.49 32.10
C VAL A 697 -24.23 -5.40 31.14
N GLU A 698 -23.87 -4.24 31.68
CA GLU A 698 -23.34 -3.12 30.88
C GLU A 698 -21.96 -2.72 31.42
N SER A 699 -21.00 -2.51 30.51
CA SER A 699 -19.67 -2.02 30.84
C SER A 699 -19.10 -1.10 29.77
N THR A 700 -17.95 -0.54 30.06
CA THR A 700 -17.28 0.42 29.15
C THR A 700 -15.93 -0.09 28.60
N SER A 701 -15.66 -1.39 28.70
CA SER A 701 -14.58 -2.08 28.01
C SER A 701 -14.84 -3.58 27.94
N VAL A 702 -14.20 -4.27 27.01
CA VAL A 702 -14.27 -5.74 26.86
C VAL A 702 -13.77 -6.41 28.15
N GLU A 703 -12.63 -5.97 28.67
CA GLU A 703 -12.00 -6.56 29.84
C GLU A 703 -12.85 -6.38 31.10
N ARG A 704 -13.61 -5.30 31.21
CA ARG A 704 -14.55 -5.08 32.30
C ARG A 704 -15.76 -5.99 32.20
N GLN A 705 -16.29 -6.15 30.97
CA GLN A 705 -17.39 -7.05 30.67
C GLN A 705 -17.03 -8.49 31.05
N GLU A 706 -15.87 -8.96 30.57
CA GLU A 706 -15.37 -10.31 30.88
C GLU A 706 -15.21 -10.56 32.37
N ARG A 707 -14.72 -9.57 33.14
CA ARG A 707 -14.61 -9.69 34.62
C ARG A 707 -15.95 -9.83 35.30
N ILE A 708 -16.96 -9.06 34.87
CA ILE A 708 -18.31 -9.14 35.43
C ILE A 708 -18.93 -10.50 35.12
N LEU A 709 -18.84 -10.93 33.87
CA LEU A 709 -19.34 -12.24 33.41
C LEU A 709 -18.63 -13.39 34.14
N ALA A 710 -17.33 -13.35 34.32
CA ALA A 710 -16.58 -14.34 35.11
C ALA A 710 -17.02 -14.40 36.58
N THR A 711 -17.43 -13.25 37.15
CA THR A 711 -18.00 -13.21 38.48
C THR A 711 -19.40 -13.87 38.54
N LEU A 712 -20.23 -13.60 37.52
CA LEU A 712 -21.55 -14.21 37.37
C LEU A 712 -21.46 -15.72 37.12
N ASP A 713 -20.51 -16.21 36.30
CA ASP A 713 -20.21 -17.62 36.07
C ASP A 713 -19.91 -18.40 37.35
N GLY A 714 -19.31 -17.73 38.32
CA GLY A 714 -19.06 -18.30 39.65
C GLY A 714 -20.30 -18.44 40.54
N VAL A 715 -21.41 -17.84 40.15
CA VAL A 715 -22.62 -17.71 40.97
C VAL A 715 -23.84 -18.37 40.32
N PHE A 716 -24.02 -18.25 39.01
CA PHE A 716 -25.19 -18.70 38.27
C PHE A 716 -24.84 -19.52 37.04
N ASP A 717 -25.74 -20.48 36.67
CA ASP A 717 -25.79 -21.02 35.34
C ASP A 717 -26.71 -20.13 34.48
N TYR A 718 -26.22 -19.58 33.38
CA TYR A 718 -26.98 -18.75 32.43
C TYR A 718 -26.60 -19.01 30.98
N VAL A 719 -27.43 -18.51 30.08
CA VAL A 719 -27.17 -18.52 28.61
C VAL A 719 -27.16 -17.07 28.16
N VAL A 720 -26.12 -16.69 27.42
CA VAL A 720 -26.07 -15.38 26.77
C VAL A 720 -27.07 -15.39 25.60
N VAL A 721 -28.04 -14.49 25.65
CA VAL A 721 -29.09 -14.37 24.61
C VAL A 721 -28.84 -13.16 23.70
N GLU A 722 -28.10 -12.17 24.17
CA GLU A 722 -27.71 -11.00 23.42
C GLU A 722 -26.33 -10.53 23.89
N ASP A 723 -25.46 -10.17 22.96
CA ASP A 723 -24.13 -9.60 23.24
C ASP A 723 -23.83 -8.54 22.19
N GLU A 724 -23.86 -7.29 22.60
CA GLU A 724 -23.67 -6.12 21.72
C GLU A 724 -22.43 -5.34 22.12
N GLU A 725 -21.69 -4.91 21.11
CA GLU A 725 -20.61 -3.95 21.23
C GLU A 725 -20.95 -2.72 20.40
N ALA A 726 -20.84 -1.55 21.00
CA ALA A 726 -21.06 -0.29 20.32
C ALA A 726 -19.92 0.68 20.63
N ASP A 727 -19.46 1.40 19.61
CA ASP A 727 -18.59 2.55 19.82
C ASP A 727 -19.38 3.62 20.58
N LEU A 728 -18.74 4.23 21.58
CA LEU A 728 -19.36 5.31 22.37
C LEU A 728 -19.80 6.49 21.47
N ARG A 729 -19.17 6.63 20.30
CA ARG A 729 -19.49 7.66 19.30
C ARG A 729 -20.77 7.38 18.52
N ASP A 730 -21.13 6.11 18.36
CA ASP A 730 -22.33 5.64 17.68
C ASP A 730 -23.52 5.51 18.63
N ALA A 731 -23.28 5.65 19.94
CA ALA A 731 -24.36 5.66 20.92
C ALA A 731 -25.34 6.77 20.54
N PRO A 732 -26.65 6.46 20.33
CA PRO A 732 -27.61 7.49 19.99
C PRO A 732 -27.56 8.54 21.11
N PRO A 733 -27.48 9.84 20.76
CA PRO A 733 -27.52 10.88 21.77
C PRO A 733 -28.77 10.64 22.61
N ASP A 734 -28.57 10.48 23.92
CA ASP A 734 -29.68 10.24 24.86
C ASP A 734 -30.77 11.25 24.54
N ARG A 735 -31.92 10.80 24.05
CA ARG A 735 -32.94 11.63 23.40
C ARG A 735 -33.50 12.73 24.29
N ASP A 736 -33.14 12.70 25.58
CA ASP A 736 -33.60 13.65 26.61
C ASP A 736 -32.50 14.60 27.11
N VAL A 737 -31.23 14.50 26.64
CA VAL A 737 -30.22 15.50 26.98
C VAL A 737 -30.34 16.65 25.98
N SER A 738 -31.23 17.58 26.25
CA SER A 738 -31.09 18.93 25.64
C SER A 738 -29.67 19.41 25.91
N PRO A 739 -28.94 19.98 24.91
CA PRO A 739 -27.66 20.60 25.20
C PRO A 739 -27.87 21.52 26.41
N GLY A 740 -27.08 21.27 27.45
CA GLY A 740 -27.13 22.09 28.66
C GLY A 740 -26.97 23.57 28.33
N PRO A 741 -27.39 24.47 29.17
CA PRO A 741 -27.19 25.88 28.95
C PRO A 741 -25.72 26.18 28.69
N ALA A 742 -25.41 27.07 27.76
CA ALA A 742 -24.04 27.50 27.48
C ALA A 742 -23.36 28.01 28.77
N TRP A 743 -22.05 27.93 28.89
CA TRP A 743 -21.31 28.28 30.11
C TRP A 743 -21.70 29.64 30.67
N ASP A 744 -21.89 30.65 29.85
CA ASP A 744 -22.28 32.00 30.15
C ASP A 744 -23.79 32.15 30.56
N GLU A 745 -24.58 31.13 30.28
CA GLU A 745 -26.02 31.04 30.69
C GLU A 745 -26.20 30.33 32.05
N LEU A 746 -25.13 29.65 32.55
CA LEU A 746 -25.20 29.01 33.86
C LEU A 746 -25.27 30.03 35.00
N PRO A 747 -26.01 29.74 36.11
CA PRO A 747 -25.94 30.57 37.30
C PRO A 747 -24.53 30.73 37.84
N ALA A 748 -24.18 31.93 38.31
CA ALA A 748 -22.84 32.25 38.80
C ALA A 748 -22.34 31.27 39.87
N GLU A 749 -23.25 30.80 40.73
CA GLU A 749 -22.93 29.79 41.78
C GLU A 749 -22.52 28.44 41.19
N VAL A 750 -23.09 28.04 40.02
CA VAL A 750 -22.73 26.79 39.33
C VAL A 750 -21.39 27.00 38.61
N GLN A 751 -21.18 28.15 37.97
CA GLN A 751 -19.90 28.50 37.35
C GLN A 751 -18.76 28.49 38.37
N GLU A 752 -18.97 29.02 39.58
CA GLU A 752 -17.97 28.99 40.65
C GLU A 752 -17.64 27.56 41.12
N VAL A 753 -18.63 26.68 41.23
CA VAL A 753 -18.40 25.28 41.59
C VAL A 753 -17.62 24.53 40.52
N VAL A 754 -18.02 24.64 39.27
CA VAL A 754 -17.32 23.98 38.15
C VAL A 754 -15.89 24.54 38.01
N ALA A 755 -15.69 25.85 38.10
CA ALA A 755 -14.37 26.46 38.08
C ALA A 755 -13.48 26.01 39.25
N ALA A 756 -14.04 25.81 40.43
CA ALA A 756 -13.31 25.28 41.59
C ALA A 756 -12.90 23.80 41.38
N GLN A 757 -13.82 22.99 40.82
CA GLN A 757 -13.50 21.59 40.49
C GLN A 757 -12.43 21.48 39.43
N MET A 758 -12.51 22.34 38.39
CA MET A 758 -11.47 22.37 37.32
C MET A 758 -10.12 22.81 37.93
N ALA A 759 -10.09 23.79 38.79
CA ALA A 759 -8.89 24.21 39.48
C ALA A 759 -8.25 23.07 40.32
N GLU A 760 -9.06 22.30 41.03
CA GLU A 760 -8.62 21.14 41.80
C GLU A 760 -8.09 20.03 40.87
N TYR A 761 -8.73 19.83 39.71
CA TYR A 761 -8.27 18.90 38.71
C TYR A 761 -6.91 19.31 38.13
N GLU A 762 -6.74 20.57 37.74
CA GLU A 762 -5.48 21.12 37.24
C GLU A 762 -4.33 21.03 38.24
N GLU A 763 -4.61 21.28 39.56
CA GLU A 763 -3.65 21.09 40.64
C GLU A 763 -3.18 19.63 40.80
N ARG A 764 -4.05 18.65 40.53
CA ARG A 764 -3.67 17.23 40.52
C ARG A 764 -2.95 16.85 39.25
N TRP A 765 -3.40 17.35 38.11
CA TRP A 765 -2.85 17.00 36.80
C TRP A 765 -1.36 17.29 36.68
N VAL A 766 -0.83 18.34 37.29
CA VAL A 766 0.61 18.65 37.26
C VAL A 766 1.50 17.59 37.91
N ASP A 767 0.90 16.70 38.72
CA ASP A 767 1.55 15.59 39.40
C ASP A 767 1.07 14.21 38.90
N GLU A 768 0.28 14.15 37.80
CA GLU A 768 -0.16 12.90 37.16
C GLU A 768 0.73 12.60 35.92
N PRO A 769 1.09 11.32 35.65
CA PRO A 769 1.86 10.94 34.48
C PRO A 769 1.09 11.23 33.18
N VAL A 770 1.75 11.90 32.22
CA VAL A 770 1.15 12.27 30.92
C VAL A 770 1.84 11.48 29.81
N PRO A 771 1.11 10.67 29.01
CA PRO A 771 1.69 9.89 27.92
C PRO A 771 2.47 10.73 26.91
N ALA A 772 1.98 11.92 26.56
CA ALA A 772 2.65 12.87 25.65
C ALA A 772 3.98 13.41 26.20
N LEU A 773 4.28 13.22 27.48
CA LEU A 773 5.54 13.57 28.13
C LEU A 773 6.40 12.32 28.40
N GLY A 774 6.18 11.22 27.68
CA GLY A 774 6.87 9.95 27.88
C GLY A 774 6.56 9.29 29.22
N GLY A 775 5.36 9.54 29.78
CA GLY A 775 4.92 9.00 31.09
C GLY A 775 5.45 9.79 32.29
N LEU A 776 6.17 10.90 32.08
CA LEU A 776 6.54 11.81 33.16
C LEU A 776 5.34 12.69 33.56
N THR A 777 5.33 13.13 34.82
CA THR A 777 4.42 14.19 35.25
C THR A 777 4.86 15.55 34.66
N PRO A 778 3.95 16.51 34.44
CA PRO A 778 4.31 17.85 34.00
C PRO A 778 5.42 18.50 34.86
N ARG A 779 5.43 18.26 36.17
CA ARG A 779 6.47 18.76 37.08
C ARG A 779 7.81 18.09 36.85
N GLU A 780 7.85 16.77 36.65
CA GLU A 780 9.08 16.04 36.31
C GLU A 780 9.60 16.45 34.91
N ALA A 781 8.72 16.60 33.95
CA ALA A 781 9.06 17.04 32.60
C ALA A 781 9.62 18.48 32.58
N LEU A 782 9.15 19.35 33.47
CA LEU A 782 9.73 20.70 33.63
C LEU A 782 11.18 20.67 34.10
N ASP A 783 11.52 19.74 34.99
CA ASP A 783 12.86 19.58 35.54
C ASP A 783 13.79 18.79 34.61
N ASP A 784 13.25 18.01 33.67
CA ASP A 784 14.02 17.24 32.68
C ASP A 784 14.34 18.11 31.43
N PRO A 785 15.63 18.41 31.19
CA PRO A 785 16.04 19.22 30.03
C PRO A 785 15.62 18.63 28.67
N THR A 786 15.41 17.32 28.58
CA THR A 786 15.03 16.62 27.34
C THR A 786 13.52 16.65 27.09
N ARG A 787 12.70 16.89 28.12
CA ARG A 787 11.22 16.87 28.08
C ARG A 787 10.56 18.21 28.37
N ARG A 788 11.34 19.19 28.79
CA ARG A 788 10.82 20.53 29.10
C ARG A 788 10.20 21.20 27.88
N GLU A 789 10.79 21.05 26.72
CA GLU A 789 10.27 21.61 25.47
C GLU A 789 8.96 20.92 25.07
N ASP A 790 8.83 19.61 25.31
CA ASP A 790 7.62 18.85 25.06
C ASP A 790 6.45 19.34 25.95
N LEU A 791 6.73 19.63 27.22
CA LEU A 791 5.73 20.21 28.14
C LEU A 791 5.27 21.59 27.65
N ILE A 792 6.19 22.45 27.23
CA ILE A 792 5.85 23.78 26.71
C ILE A 792 5.01 23.68 25.44
N ALA A 793 5.33 22.73 24.56
CA ALA A 793 4.57 22.48 23.34
C ALA A 793 3.15 21.97 23.67
N LEU A 794 3.01 21.04 24.63
CA LEU A 794 1.74 20.54 25.10
C LEU A 794 0.84 21.65 25.66
N LEU A 795 1.39 22.55 26.47
CA LEU A 795 0.66 23.70 27.03
C LEU A 795 0.19 24.67 25.94
N ARG A 796 1.01 24.86 24.88
CA ARG A 796 0.61 25.63 23.70
C ARG A 796 -0.49 24.97 22.91
N GLU A 797 -0.43 23.64 22.67
CA GLU A 797 -1.53 22.91 22.05
C GLU A 797 -2.82 23.04 22.86
N MET A 798 -2.76 22.91 24.19
CA MET A 798 -3.92 23.11 25.07
C MET A 798 -4.49 24.52 24.94
N ARG A 799 -3.64 25.55 24.80
CA ARG A 799 -4.08 26.94 24.60
C ARG A 799 -4.74 27.14 23.22
N ALA A 800 -4.26 26.44 22.19
CA ALA A 800 -4.83 26.50 20.85
C ALA A 800 -6.15 25.70 20.73
N MET A 801 -6.36 24.66 21.51
CA MET A 801 -7.60 23.91 21.57
C MET A 801 -8.69 24.75 22.23
N ARG A 802 -9.55 25.37 21.42
CA ARG A 802 -10.79 25.96 21.94
C ARG A 802 -11.76 24.84 22.33
N PRO A 803 -12.21 24.77 23.58
CA PRO A 803 -13.28 23.85 23.90
C PRO A 803 -14.52 24.17 23.05
N PRO A 804 -15.37 23.17 22.72
CA PRO A 804 -16.65 23.40 22.06
C PRO A 804 -17.44 24.50 22.75
N ASP A 805 -18.22 25.26 22.00
CA ASP A 805 -19.06 26.35 22.56
C ASP A 805 -19.86 25.84 23.76
N GLY A 806 -19.63 26.43 24.93
CA GLY A 806 -20.29 26.07 26.19
C GLY A 806 -19.55 25.02 27.04
N ALA A 807 -18.40 24.46 26.62
CA ALA A 807 -17.60 23.58 27.44
C ALA A 807 -16.49 24.34 28.19
N VAL A 808 -16.17 23.88 29.39
CA VAL A 808 -15.05 24.35 30.21
C VAL A 808 -13.89 23.39 30.05
N GLY A 809 -12.77 23.88 29.52
CA GLY A 809 -11.53 23.12 29.39
C GLY A 809 -10.48 23.51 30.42
N MET A 810 -9.41 22.72 30.51
CA MET A 810 -8.23 23.05 31.33
C MET A 810 -7.58 24.35 30.84
N SER A 811 -7.09 25.15 31.78
CA SER A 811 -6.44 26.43 31.50
C SER A 811 -4.94 26.26 31.47
N ALA A 812 -4.34 26.32 30.27
CA ALA A 812 -2.88 26.32 30.12
C ALA A 812 -2.20 27.40 30.96
N ASP A 813 -2.77 28.61 31.00
CA ASP A 813 -2.23 29.75 31.80
C ASP A 813 -2.21 29.45 33.30
N ARG A 814 -3.20 28.73 33.82
CA ARG A 814 -3.22 28.34 35.22
C ARG A 814 -2.20 27.23 35.52
N ILE A 815 -2.09 26.29 34.63
CA ILE A 815 -1.11 25.19 34.74
C ILE A 815 0.31 25.75 34.70
N GLU A 816 0.62 26.71 33.81
CA GLU A 816 1.90 27.41 33.78
C GLU A 816 2.19 28.09 35.13
N GLY A 817 1.19 28.79 35.69
CA GLY A 817 1.29 29.35 37.03
C GLY A 817 1.57 28.34 38.13
N LEU A 818 0.97 27.15 38.08
CA LEU A 818 1.19 26.03 39.01
C LEU A 818 2.59 25.43 38.90
N LEU A 819 3.14 25.41 37.69
CA LEU A 819 4.47 24.92 37.38
C LEU A 819 5.56 25.98 37.58
N GLY A 820 5.19 27.27 37.76
CA GLY A 820 6.15 28.37 37.88
C GLY A 820 6.89 28.68 36.60
N ILE A 821 6.26 28.43 35.44
CA ILE A 821 6.77 28.82 34.13
C ILE A 821 6.40 30.31 33.93
N ASP A 822 7.36 31.17 34.10
CA ASP A 822 7.20 32.62 33.79
C ASP A 822 7.29 32.81 32.27
N GLU A 823 6.46 33.69 31.66
CA GLU A 823 6.45 34.06 30.24
C GLU A 823 7.83 34.42 29.65
#